data_df9101301e3420e0211b68a0713cb1dc
#
_entry.id   df9101301e3420e0211b68a0713cb1dc
#
_cell.length_a   1.000
_cell.length_b   1.000
_cell.length_c   1.000
_cell.angle_alpha   90.00
_cell.angle_beta   90.00
_cell.angle_gamma   90.00
#
_symmetry.space_group_name_H-M   'P 1'
#
loop_
_entity.id
_entity.type
_entity.pdbx_description
1 polymer ?
#
loop_
_entity_poly.entity_id
_entity_poly.type
_entity_poly.pdbx_seq_one_letter_code
_entity_poly.pdbx_strand_id
1 'polypeptide(L)'
;MTLRTFVTPAAAAALLFSATCRAEGPASCPVIGHTDLSTRATAAGGMTNADWWPEQVNLDILHQNSPAGNPLGSDFDYAAAFAELDLAAVKQDLHELMTTSQDWWPADYGHYGPLFIRMAWHSAGTYRVSDGRGGAGYGTQRFAPLNSWPDNANLDKARRLLWPIKQKYGRRISWADLMILAGNVALESMGFETFGFGGGRADVWEPQDDISWGPESEWLASERYEGERKLDNPLAAVQMGLIYVNPEGPDGKPDPLAAAHDIRETFARMAMNDEETVALIAGGHTFGKSHGAASAEHVGPAPEAAAMEEQGLGWKNAYRSGKGVDTITSGLEGAWTSTPTAWSNGYFDNLFGYEWKLVKSPAGAWQWTPDDDAAEGTVPDAHDETRAHAPMMFTTDLALRMDPAYGPISKRFHENPEAFAEAFAKAWYKLTHRDMGPAERLLGPEVAEPQLWQDPVPAVDHPLVDEADIAALKASLIGSGLSVSDLVSTAWASASTFRGSDKRGGADGARIRLAPQKDWEVNEPRQLARVLAALEKVQQEFNASQTDGTKVSLADLIVLGGCAAIEEAASRAGHEVRVPFHPGRTDATAEMTDEASFAVLEPVSDGFRSHFPRTIDRPAEELLIDRAQLLTLSAPEMTVLVGGLRVLGANTGEGPLAEMGVFTDRPETLTNDFFVNLLDMGTTWQPSPACEHFLEGRDRETGTLKWTASRVDLVFGSNSQLRAIAEVYASEDGRNAFVADFIAAWTKVMNLDRFDLPEEVRSGS
;
A
#
# COMPACT_ATOMS: atom_id res chain seq x y z
N MET A 1 25.27 -3.78 59.41
CA MET A 1 26.31 -3.36 58.44
C MET A 1 25.61 -2.98 57.16
N THR A 2 25.46 -1.70 56.97
CA THR A 2 24.56 -1.00 56.06
C THR A 2 25.17 -0.89 54.66
N LEU A 3 24.49 -1.39 53.63
CA LEU A 3 24.80 -1.08 52.23
C LEU A 3 24.01 0.21 51.86
N ARG A 4 24.73 1.21 51.42
CA ARG A 4 24.18 2.43 50.82
C ARG A 4 24.19 2.26 49.32
N THR A 5 23.03 2.31 48.73
CA THR A 5 22.77 2.47 47.29
C THR A 5 22.99 3.92 46.89
N PHE A 6 23.87 4.19 45.95
CA PHE A 6 24.00 5.49 45.29
C PHE A 6 23.13 5.49 44.05
N VAL A 7 22.15 6.37 44.01
CA VAL A 7 21.42 6.74 42.82
C VAL A 7 22.00 8.05 42.32
N THR A 8 22.55 8.03 41.13
CA THR A 8 22.95 9.26 40.42
C THR A 8 21.82 9.67 39.48
N PRO A 9 21.32 10.92 39.53
CA PRO A 9 20.41 11.42 38.53
C PRO A 9 21.22 11.90 37.30
N ALA A 10 20.89 11.40 36.11
CA ALA A 10 21.32 11.98 34.86
C ALA A 10 20.55 13.28 34.63
N ALA A 11 21.24 14.38 34.60
CA ALA A 11 20.67 15.67 34.24
C ALA A 11 20.63 15.79 32.72
N ALA A 12 19.43 15.82 32.15
CA ALA A 12 19.23 16.22 30.76
C ALA A 12 19.49 17.72 30.65
N ALA A 13 20.55 18.11 29.96
CA ALA A 13 20.83 19.49 29.63
C ALA A 13 20.07 19.85 28.33
N ALA A 14 18.90 20.47 28.47
CA ALA A 14 18.26 21.16 27.36
C ALA A 14 19.05 22.45 27.07
N LEU A 15 19.76 22.47 25.95
CA LEU A 15 20.39 23.68 25.40
C LEU A 15 19.34 24.54 24.72
N LEU A 16 18.81 25.50 25.45
CA LEU A 16 18.09 26.64 24.90
C LEU A 16 19.08 27.60 24.22
N PHE A 17 19.16 27.59 22.91
CA PHE A 17 19.77 28.66 22.13
C PHE A 17 18.78 29.81 21.98
N SER A 18 18.86 30.80 22.84
CA SER A 18 18.26 32.10 22.59
C SER A 18 19.22 32.91 21.71
N ALA A 19 18.92 32.95 20.42
CA ALA A 19 19.56 33.89 19.50
C ALA A 19 18.97 35.28 19.70
N THR A 20 19.68 36.15 20.45
CA THR A 20 19.40 37.58 20.44
C THR A 20 19.98 38.19 19.16
N CYS A 21 19.16 38.36 18.12
CA CYS A 21 19.48 39.23 16.99
C CYS A 21 19.45 40.69 17.47
N ARG A 22 20.61 41.33 17.60
CA ARG A 22 20.73 42.77 17.58
C ARG A 22 20.89 43.20 16.15
N ALA A 23 19.85 43.78 15.56
CA ALA A 23 19.91 44.48 14.30
C ALA A 23 20.12 45.99 14.55
N GLU A 24 21.27 46.50 14.17
CA GLU A 24 21.44 47.92 13.93
C GLU A 24 21.39 48.17 12.39
N GLY A 25 20.37 48.90 11.92
CA GLY A 25 20.29 49.35 10.54
C GLY A 25 18.90 49.89 10.18
N PRO A 26 18.78 50.98 9.46
CA PRO A 26 17.56 51.75 9.29
C PRO A 26 16.77 51.26 8.08
N ALA A 27 15.71 50.58 8.31
CA ALA A 27 14.50 50.60 7.49
C ALA A 27 13.40 49.88 8.27
N SER A 28 12.43 50.63 8.78
CA SER A 28 11.26 50.09 9.38
C SER A 28 10.44 49.30 8.33
N CYS A 29 10.62 48.01 8.29
CA CYS A 29 9.60 47.12 7.74
C CYS A 29 8.33 47.34 8.58
N PRO A 30 7.14 47.51 8.02
CA PRO A 30 5.90 47.53 8.80
C PRO A 30 5.63 46.10 9.28
N VAL A 31 6.33 45.71 10.32
CA VAL A 31 6.12 44.42 10.96
C VAL A 31 4.89 44.56 11.80
N ILE A 32 3.85 43.88 11.41
CA ILE A 32 2.81 43.38 12.32
C ILE A 32 3.53 42.88 13.56
N GLY A 33 3.16 43.45 14.71
CA GLY A 33 3.86 43.22 16.00
C GLY A 33 4.14 41.73 16.22
N HIS A 34 5.35 41.41 16.66
CA HIS A 34 5.75 40.08 17.06
C HIS A 34 4.83 39.58 18.19
N THR A 35 3.75 38.96 17.82
CA THR A 35 3.09 38.01 18.71
C THR A 35 3.92 36.74 18.65
N ASP A 36 4.44 36.35 19.81
CA ASP A 36 5.07 35.05 19.97
C ASP A 36 4.06 33.96 19.56
N LEU A 37 4.22 33.42 18.35
CA LEU A 37 3.35 32.41 17.77
C LEU A 37 3.60 31.02 18.41
N SER A 38 4.66 30.90 19.20
CA SER A 38 5.06 29.64 19.85
C SER A 38 4.08 29.14 20.91
N THR A 39 3.14 29.99 21.35
CA THR A 39 2.17 29.64 22.40
C THR A 39 0.73 29.51 21.93
N ARG A 40 0.45 29.65 20.65
CA ARG A 40 -0.90 29.49 20.13
C ARG A 40 -1.10 28.06 19.61
N ALA A 41 -1.91 27.28 20.31
CA ALA A 41 -2.51 26.08 19.76
C ALA A 41 -3.31 26.48 18.51
N THR A 42 -2.94 25.95 17.35
CA THR A 42 -3.71 26.11 16.11
C THR A 42 -4.63 24.91 15.96
N ALA A 43 -5.75 25.08 15.24
CA ALA A 43 -6.65 23.96 14.94
C ALA A 43 -5.94 22.85 14.15
N ALA A 44 -4.88 23.19 13.41
CA ALA A 44 -4.05 22.25 12.66
C ALA A 44 -3.13 21.38 13.54
N GLY A 45 -2.96 21.65 14.79
CA GLY A 45 -2.22 20.84 15.76
C GLY A 45 -3.12 20.32 16.87
N GLY A 46 -4.43 20.20 16.61
CA GLY A 46 -5.39 19.65 17.57
C GLY A 46 -5.11 18.20 17.89
N MET A 47 -5.37 17.82 19.14
CA MET A 47 -5.23 16.44 19.60
C MET A 47 -6.30 15.57 18.98
N THR A 48 -5.90 14.36 18.57
CA THR A 48 -6.79 13.29 18.11
C THR A 48 -7.38 12.54 19.31
N ASN A 49 -8.35 11.66 19.08
CA ASN A 49 -8.84 10.75 20.13
C ASN A 49 -7.72 9.92 20.74
N ALA A 50 -6.76 9.46 19.93
CA ALA A 50 -5.61 8.69 20.40
C ALA A 50 -4.69 9.47 21.36
N ASP A 51 -4.63 10.80 21.25
CA ASP A 51 -3.86 11.64 22.17
C ASP A 51 -4.59 11.83 23.53
N TRP A 52 -5.92 11.87 23.51
CA TRP A 52 -6.74 12.02 24.71
C TRP A 52 -7.03 10.68 25.39
N TRP A 53 -7.38 9.68 24.59
CA TRP A 53 -7.74 8.34 25.00
C TRP A 53 -7.08 7.33 24.03
N PRO A 54 -5.87 6.87 24.33
CA PRO A 54 -5.11 6.01 23.41
C PRO A 54 -5.82 4.71 23.03
N GLU A 55 -6.76 4.24 23.86
CA GLU A 55 -7.54 3.02 23.60
C GLU A 55 -8.79 3.26 22.75
N GLN A 56 -9.06 4.51 22.35
CA GLN A 56 -10.17 4.84 21.44
C GLN A 56 -9.71 4.82 20.00
N VAL A 57 -10.55 4.24 19.13
CA VAL A 57 -10.25 4.16 17.70
C VAL A 57 -10.16 5.53 17.05
N ASN A 58 -9.21 5.70 16.14
CA ASN A 58 -9.08 6.85 15.27
C ASN A 58 -9.74 6.53 13.91
N LEU A 59 -10.65 7.39 13.47
CA LEU A 59 -11.40 7.25 12.21
C LEU A 59 -10.84 8.11 11.08
N ASP A 60 -9.77 8.87 11.32
CA ASP A 60 -9.24 9.83 10.33
C ASP A 60 -8.82 9.13 9.03
N ILE A 61 -8.30 7.89 9.14
CA ILE A 61 -7.94 7.08 7.98
C ILE A 61 -9.11 6.80 7.00
N LEU A 62 -10.37 6.85 7.48
CA LEU A 62 -11.56 6.68 6.65
C LEU A 62 -11.97 7.98 5.92
N HIS A 63 -11.30 9.09 6.18
CA HIS A 63 -11.57 10.41 5.60
C HIS A 63 -10.49 10.89 4.65
N GLN A 64 -9.46 10.08 4.41
CA GLN A 64 -8.36 10.42 3.51
C GLN A 64 -8.84 10.61 2.07
N ASN A 65 -8.16 11.50 1.36
CA ASN A 65 -8.39 11.78 -0.05
C ASN A 65 -9.85 12.20 -0.37
N SER A 66 -10.44 12.99 0.54
CA SER A 66 -11.77 13.54 0.30
C SER A 66 -11.86 14.24 -1.07
N PRO A 67 -12.92 14.01 -1.87
CA PRO A 67 -13.12 14.71 -3.15
C PRO A 67 -13.05 16.24 -3.03
N ALA A 68 -13.43 16.80 -1.88
CA ALA A 68 -13.33 18.22 -1.59
C ALA A 68 -11.87 18.73 -1.51
N GLY A 69 -10.91 17.86 -1.24
CA GLY A 69 -9.47 18.17 -1.21
C GLY A 69 -8.79 18.10 -2.57
N ASN A 70 -9.48 17.62 -3.62
CA ASN A 70 -8.90 17.50 -4.95
C ASN A 70 -8.92 18.86 -5.69
N PRO A 71 -7.76 19.50 -5.95
CA PRO A 71 -7.69 20.79 -6.63
C PRO A 71 -8.06 20.73 -8.12
N LEU A 72 -8.17 19.54 -8.70
CA LEU A 72 -8.60 19.34 -10.09
C LEU A 72 -10.13 19.23 -10.22
N GLY A 73 -10.84 19.14 -9.09
CA GLY A 73 -12.29 19.00 -9.02
C GLY A 73 -12.75 17.54 -9.02
N SER A 74 -14.01 17.32 -8.58
CA SER A 74 -14.62 15.98 -8.50
C SER A 74 -14.85 15.34 -9.87
N ASP A 75 -15.02 16.17 -10.92
CA ASP A 75 -15.33 15.70 -12.28
C ASP A 75 -14.07 15.42 -13.11
N PHE A 76 -12.88 15.53 -12.50
CA PHE A 76 -11.62 15.27 -13.20
C PHE A 76 -11.38 13.77 -13.37
N ASP A 77 -11.37 13.32 -14.62
CA ASP A 77 -11.01 11.97 -15.02
C ASP A 77 -9.55 11.93 -15.50
N TYR A 78 -8.69 11.28 -14.71
CA TYR A 78 -7.29 11.15 -15.06
C TYR A 78 -7.06 10.22 -16.25
N ALA A 79 -7.84 9.17 -16.42
CA ALA A 79 -7.70 8.24 -17.54
C ALA A 79 -8.01 8.96 -18.88
N ALA A 80 -9.07 9.76 -18.90
CA ALA A 80 -9.41 10.59 -20.05
C ALA A 80 -8.31 11.63 -20.34
N ALA A 81 -7.77 12.28 -19.30
CA ALA A 81 -6.69 13.25 -19.45
C ALA A 81 -5.39 12.60 -19.96
N PHE A 82 -5.05 11.40 -19.48
CA PHE A 82 -3.88 10.65 -19.92
C PHE A 82 -4.03 10.17 -21.38
N ALA A 83 -5.24 9.80 -21.80
CA ALA A 83 -5.51 9.41 -23.20
C ALA A 83 -5.21 10.52 -24.22
N GLU A 84 -5.23 11.79 -23.78
CA GLU A 84 -4.83 12.96 -24.61
C GLU A 84 -3.32 13.21 -24.62
N LEU A 85 -2.53 12.43 -23.88
CA LEU A 85 -1.09 12.63 -23.74
C LEU A 85 -0.34 12.04 -24.95
N ASP A 86 0.54 12.83 -25.55
CA ASP A 86 1.57 12.32 -26.44
C ASP A 86 2.72 11.74 -25.60
N LEU A 87 2.64 10.44 -25.27
CA LEU A 87 3.63 9.75 -24.45
C LEU A 87 5.02 9.79 -25.09
N ALA A 88 5.10 9.70 -26.43
CA ALA A 88 6.37 9.74 -27.16
C ALA A 88 7.05 11.12 -26.99
N ALA A 89 6.27 12.20 -27.02
CA ALA A 89 6.81 13.55 -26.78
C ALA A 89 7.29 13.72 -25.33
N VAL A 90 6.59 13.13 -24.34
CA VAL A 90 7.07 13.14 -22.94
C VAL A 90 8.38 12.37 -22.80
N LYS A 91 8.48 11.20 -23.42
CA LYS A 91 9.71 10.39 -23.41
C LYS A 91 10.88 11.12 -24.07
N GLN A 92 10.62 11.85 -25.15
CA GLN A 92 11.64 12.68 -25.82
C GLN A 92 12.13 13.80 -24.89
N ASP A 93 11.24 14.54 -24.23
CA ASP A 93 11.63 15.60 -23.28
C ASP A 93 12.40 15.01 -22.08
N LEU A 94 12.01 13.85 -21.58
CA LEU A 94 12.74 13.14 -20.53
C LEU A 94 14.13 12.72 -21.00
N HIS A 95 14.25 12.22 -22.23
CA HIS A 95 15.52 11.82 -22.81
C HIS A 95 16.49 13.01 -22.94
N GLU A 96 15.98 14.17 -23.36
CA GLU A 96 16.76 15.42 -23.41
C GLU A 96 17.20 15.85 -21.99
N LEU A 97 16.29 15.74 -21.00
CA LEU A 97 16.61 16.06 -19.61
C LEU A 97 17.75 15.18 -19.06
N MET A 98 17.79 13.88 -19.41
CA MET A 98 18.80 12.95 -18.90
C MET A 98 20.24 13.44 -19.11
N THR A 99 20.50 14.11 -20.21
CA THR A 99 21.85 14.55 -20.60
C THR A 99 22.05 16.08 -20.51
N THR A 100 21.04 16.81 -20.02
CA THR A 100 21.11 18.28 -19.86
C THR A 100 21.46 18.65 -18.41
N SER A 101 22.74 18.49 -18.07
CA SER A 101 23.25 18.77 -16.72
C SER A 101 23.04 20.23 -16.30
N GLN A 102 22.55 20.42 -15.07
CA GLN A 102 22.27 21.75 -14.50
C GLN A 102 23.36 22.15 -13.50
N ASP A 103 23.81 23.40 -13.58
CA ASP A 103 24.85 23.94 -12.69
C ASP A 103 24.47 23.88 -11.20
N TRP A 104 23.17 23.98 -10.88
CA TRP A 104 22.70 23.94 -9.50
C TRP A 104 22.71 22.53 -8.92
N TRP A 105 22.65 21.48 -9.76
CA TRP A 105 22.74 20.07 -9.41
C TRP A 105 23.38 19.29 -10.58
N PRO A 106 24.70 19.24 -10.69
CA PRO A 106 25.38 18.59 -11.82
C PRO A 106 25.12 17.08 -11.87
N ALA A 107 24.91 16.59 -13.09
CA ALA A 107 24.72 15.16 -13.34
C ALA A 107 26.05 14.39 -13.21
N ASP A 108 26.04 13.28 -12.49
CA ASP A 108 27.17 12.34 -12.44
C ASP A 108 27.37 11.74 -13.84
N TYR A 109 28.61 11.67 -14.29
CA TYR A 109 28.96 11.17 -15.62
C TYR A 109 28.21 11.90 -16.77
N GLY A 110 27.68 13.11 -16.51
CA GLY A 110 26.88 13.86 -17.45
C GLY A 110 25.48 13.33 -17.71
N HIS A 111 24.96 12.40 -16.87
CA HIS A 111 23.69 11.74 -17.10
C HIS A 111 22.87 11.57 -15.81
N TYR A 112 21.63 12.10 -15.80
CA TYR A 112 20.74 12.00 -14.63
C TYR A 112 20.04 10.65 -14.48
N GLY A 113 20.15 9.74 -15.45
CA GLY A 113 19.45 8.46 -15.44
C GLY A 113 19.54 7.70 -14.09
N PRO A 114 20.74 7.51 -13.53
CA PRO A 114 20.85 6.80 -12.25
C PRO A 114 20.07 7.47 -11.10
N LEU A 115 20.01 8.79 -11.06
CA LEU A 115 19.23 9.55 -10.07
C LEU A 115 17.72 9.31 -10.25
N PHE A 116 17.22 9.23 -11.50
CA PHE A 116 15.81 8.97 -11.78
C PHE A 116 15.44 7.50 -11.59
N ILE A 117 16.32 6.55 -11.86
CA ILE A 117 16.13 5.13 -11.49
C ILE A 117 15.96 5.02 -9.98
N ARG A 118 16.85 5.66 -9.20
CA ARG A 118 16.74 5.68 -7.75
C ARG A 118 15.43 6.33 -7.27
N MET A 119 14.99 7.44 -7.87
CA MET A 119 13.71 8.08 -7.53
C MET A 119 12.52 7.16 -7.78
N ALA A 120 12.46 6.49 -8.94
CA ALA A 120 11.39 5.56 -9.27
C ALA A 120 11.40 4.33 -8.35
N TRP A 121 12.59 3.77 -8.09
CA TRP A 121 12.78 2.70 -7.11
C TRP A 121 12.25 3.10 -5.72
N HIS A 122 12.64 4.27 -5.23
CA HIS A 122 12.24 4.75 -3.90
C HIS A 122 10.76 5.17 -3.83
N SER A 123 10.11 5.47 -4.96
CA SER A 123 8.65 5.60 -5.01
C SER A 123 7.97 4.24 -4.89
N ALA A 124 8.42 3.24 -5.66
CA ALA A 124 7.79 1.93 -5.74
C ALA A 124 8.14 1.01 -4.56
N GLY A 125 9.35 1.15 -3.98
CA GLY A 125 9.87 0.30 -2.92
C GLY A 125 9.20 0.46 -1.56
N THR A 126 8.28 1.42 -1.41
CA THR A 126 7.46 1.58 -0.21
C THR A 126 6.27 0.60 -0.16
N TYR A 127 6.02 -0.14 -1.23
CA TYR A 127 4.93 -1.12 -1.29
C TYR A 127 5.10 -2.21 -0.23
N ARG A 128 4.01 -2.56 0.41
CA ARG A 128 3.91 -3.57 1.46
C ARG A 128 2.89 -4.64 1.07
N VAL A 129 3.37 -5.87 0.88
CA VAL A 129 2.54 -6.98 0.33
C VAL A 129 1.39 -7.38 1.25
N SER A 130 1.55 -7.21 2.57
CA SER A 130 0.56 -7.64 3.57
C SER A 130 -0.80 -6.95 3.44
N ASP A 131 -0.82 -5.68 3.05
CA ASP A 131 -2.04 -4.87 2.90
C ASP A 131 -2.08 -4.03 1.62
N GLY A 132 -1.07 -4.13 0.76
CA GLY A 132 -1.00 -3.42 -0.51
C GLY A 132 -0.75 -1.91 -0.42
N ARG A 133 -0.51 -1.35 0.78
CA ARG A 133 -0.22 0.07 0.95
C ARG A 133 1.19 0.42 0.50
N GLY A 134 1.45 1.70 0.33
CA GLY A 134 2.69 2.21 -0.24
C GLY A 134 2.71 2.06 -1.76
N GLY A 135 3.93 2.00 -2.34
CA GLY A 135 4.11 1.91 -3.77
C GLY A 135 4.09 3.25 -4.50
N ALA A 136 4.09 3.18 -5.82
CA ALA A 136 4.19 4.33 -6.70
C ALA A 136 2.84 4.93 -7.09
N GLY A 137 1.72 4.25 -6.78
CA GLY A 137 0.39 4.47 -7.35
C GLY A 137 -0.22 5.85 -7.11
N TYR A 138 0.28 6.61 -6.13
CA TYR A 138 -0.32 7.86 -5.70
C TYR A 138 0.64 9.06 -5.66
N GLY A 139 1.92 8.86 -5.99
CA GLY A 139 2.92 9.92 -5.98
C GLY A 139 3.26 10.46 -4.58
N THR A 140 3.11 9.67 -3.55
CA THR A 140 3.26 10.05 -2.13
C THR A 140 4.68 10.46 -1.73
N GLN A 141 5.70 10.11 -2.53
CA GLN A 141 7.08 10.60 -2.32
C GLN A 141 7.20 12.13 -2.30
N ARG A 142 6.17 12.86 -2.75
CA ARG A 142 6.11 14.33 -2.68
C ARG A 142 5.83 14.87 -1.29
N PHE A 143 5.28 14.06 -0.39
CA PHE A 143 4.75 14.46 0.90
C PHE A 143 5.60 13.95 2.06
N ALA A 144 5.49 14.66 3.20
CA ALA A 144 5.97 14.15 4.47
C ALA A 144 5.26 12.85 4.85
N PRO A 145 5.94 11.93 5.55
CA PRO A 145 7.37 11.99 5.91
C PRO A 145 8.30 11.48 4.79
N LEU A 146 7.76 10.85 3.73
CA LEU A 146 8.56 10.19 2.68
C LEU A 146 9.55 11.14 1.99
N ASN A 147 9.14 12.39 1.71
CA ASN A 147 10.02 13.37 1.08
C ASN A 147 11.22 13.75 1.95
N SER A 148 11.18 13.43 3.24
CA SER A 148 12.19 13.80 4.25
C SER A 148 12.87 12.62 4.93
N TRP A 149 12.57 11.38 4.52
CA TRP A 149 13.28 10.20 4.99
C TRP A 149 14.76 10.25 4.59
N PRO A 150 15.70 9.84 5.48
CA PRO A 150 17.14 9.78 5.14
C PRO A 150 17.43 8.97 3.88
N ASP A 151 16.70 7.87 3.66
CA ASP A 151 16.83 7.03 2.47
C ASP A 151 16.51 7.78 1.17
N ASN A 152 15.70 8.83 1.26
CA ASN A 152 15.30 9.67 0.13
C ASN A 152 16.19 10.91 -0.04
N ALA A 153 17.34 10.97 0.63
CA ALA A 153 18.27 12.09 0.53
C ALA A 153 18.56 12.44 -0.92
N ASN A 154 18.43 13.74 -1.25
CA ASN A 154 18.63 14.33 -2.57
C ASN A 154 17.61 13.95 -3.66
N LEU A 155 16.55 13.17 -3.38
CA LEU A 155 15.46 12.92 -4.33
C LEU A 155 14.53 14.13 -4.53
N ASP A 156 14.53 15.08 -3.62
CA ASP A 156 13.92 16.41 -3.82
C ASP A 156 14.49 17.12 -5.04
N LYS A 157 15.80 16.96 -5.34
CA LYS A 157 16.45 17.47 -6.54
C LYS A 157 15.95 16.75 -7.80
N ALA A 158 15.77 15.43 -7.75
CA ALA A 158 15.22 14.66 -8.86
C ALA A 158 13.81 15.17 -9.24
N ARG A 159 12.93 15.33 -8.26
CA ARG A 159 11.59 15.90 -8.49
C ARG A 159 11.64 17.34 -9.02
N ARG A 160 12.57 18.16 -8.53
CA ARG A 160 12.75 19.52 -9.02
C ARG A 160 13.24 19.57 -10.47
N LEU A 161 14.10 18.64 -10.88
CA LEU A 161 14.54 18.50 -12.27
C LEU A 161 13.39 18.13 -13.22
N LEU A 162 12.39 17.37 -12.77
CA LEU A 162 11.22 17.02 -13.56
C LEU A 162 10.19 18.14 -13.70
N TRP A 163 10.26 19.20 -12.88
CA TRP A 163 9.25 20.24 -12.86
C TRP A 163 8.97 20.88 -14.24
N PRO A 164 9.96 21.23 -15.10
CA PRO A 164 9.68 21.78 -16.41
C PRO A 164 8.83 20.86 -17.30
N ILE A 165 9.02 19.56 -17.21
CA ILE A 165 8.22 18.55 -17.93
C ILE A 165 6.81 18.50 -17.34
N LYS A 166 6.68 18.38 -16.02
CA LYS A 166 5.38 18.42 -15.35
C LYS A 166 4.59 19.69 -15.69
N GLN A 167 5.26 20.84 -15.71
CA GLN A 167 4.67 22.12 -16.09
C GLN A 167 4.17 22.12 -17.55
N LYS A 168 4.93 21.55 -18.48
CA LYS A 168 4.57 21.47 -19.91
C LYS A 168 3.34 20.61 -20.16
N TYR A 169 3.25 19.45 -19.52
CA TYR A 169 2.16 18.48 -19.75
C TYR A 169 1.00 18.63 -18.77
N GLY A 170 1.19 19.30 -17.65
CA GLY A 170 0.17 19.67 -16.67
C GLY A 170 -0.60 18.45 -16.13
N ARG A 171 -1.94 18.52 -16.17
CA ARG A 171 -2.82 17.47 -15.63
C ARG A 171 -2.89 16.19 -16.48
N ARG A 172 -2.37 16.20 -17.71
CA ARG A 172 -2.35 15.02 -18.60
C ARG A 172 -1.38 13.93 -18.15
N ILE A 173 -0.42 14.26 -17.31
CA ILE A 173 0.44 13.28 -16.63
C ILE A 173 0.50 13.60 -15.13
N SER A 174 0.21 12.62 -14.28
CA SER A 174 0.37 12.75 -12.83
C SER A 174 1.84 12.83 -12.44
N TRP A 175 2.14 13.27 -11.23
CA TRP A 175 3.49 13.10 -10.66
C TRP A 175 3.84 11.64 -10.47
N ALA A 176 2.86 10.81 -10.07
CA ALA A 176 3.05 9.38 -9.88
C ALA A 176 3.52 8.71 -11.18
N ASP A 177 2.80 8.92 -12.29
CA ASP A 177 3.21 8.38 -13.59
C ASP A 177 4.51 8.98 -14.11
N LEU A 178 4.72 10.29 -13.93
CA LEU A 178 5.93 10.96 -14.40
C LEU A 178 7.20 10.45 -13.70
N MET A 179 7.15 10.19 -12.40
CA MET A 179 8.30 9.67 -11.64
C MET A 179 8.68 8.25 -12.10
N ILE A 180 7.70 7.40 -12.37
CA ILE A 180 7.94 6.04 -12.87
C ILE A 180 8.40 6.05 -14.33
N LEU A 181 7.74 6.83 -15.18
CA LEU A 181 8.15 7.00 -16.58
C LEU A 181 9.59 7.53 -16.69
N ALA A 182 9.98 8.45 -15.81
CA ALA A 182 11.35 8.96 -15.77
C ALA A 182 12.36 7.85 -15.44
N GLY A 183 12.01 6.90 -14.56
CA GLY A 183 12.82 5.71 -14.30
C GLY A 183 12.96 4.79 -15.51
N ASN A 184 11.87 4.54 -16.24
CA ASN A 184 11.89 3.75 -17.47
C ASN A 184 12.74 4.42 -18.56
N VAL A 185 12.48 5.69 -18.85
CA VAL A 185 13.26 6.44 -19.86
C VAL A 185 14.74 6.53 -19.47
N ALA A 186 15.05 6.59 -18.17
CA ALA A 186 16.44 6.54 -17.71
C ALA A 186 17.12 5.23 -18.09
N LEU A 187 16.47 4.09 -17.86
CA LEU A 187 16.97 2.77 -18.26
C LEU A 187 17.15 2.69 -19.79
N GLU A 188 16.13 3.09 -20.55
CA GLU A 188 16.14 3.09 -22.01
C GLU A 188 17.26 3.99 -22.59
N SER A 189 17.44 5.17 -22.01
CA SER A 189 18.48 6.13 -22.47
C SER A 189 19.91 5.63 -22.23
N MET A 190 20.07 4.65 -21.35
CA MET A 190 21.34 3.99 -21.04
C MET A 190 21.45 2.61 -21.72
N GLY A 191 20.57 2.32 -22.68
CA GLY A 191 20.65 1.13 -23.54
C GLY A 191 20.00 -0.14 -22.97
N PHE A 192 19.13 -0.02 -21.95
CA PHE A 192 18.35 -1.14 -21.44
C PHE A 192 16.95 -1.16 -22.05
N GLU A 193 16.47 -2.31 -22.46
CA GLU A 193 15.11 -2.49 -22.94
C GLU A 193 14.18 -2.84 -21.78
N THR A 194 13.24 -1.94 -21.46
CA THR A 194 12.26 -2.14 -20.39
C THR A 194 11.16 -3.11 -20.83
N PHE A 195 10.51 -3.79 -19.88
CA PHE A 195 9.43 -4.73 -20.19
C PHE A 195 8.14 -4.03 -20.65
N GLY A 196 7.96 -2.77 -20.28
CA GLY A 196 6.82 -1.94 -20.66
C GLY A 196 6.56 -0.82 -19.65
N PHE A 197 5.53 -0.04 -19.94
CA PHE A 197 5.01 1.02 -19.07
C PHE A 197 3.50 1.12 -19.21
N GLY A 198 2.80 1.01 -18.09
CA GLY A 198 1.39 1.35 -17.96
C GLY A 198 1.22 2.62 -17.13
N GLY A 199 0.55 3.64 -17.66
CA GLY A 199 0.06 4.79 -16.92
C GLY A 199 -1.21 4.46 -16.13
N GLY A 200 -1.80 5.46 -15.48
CA GLY A 200 -3.05 5.34 -14.74
C GLY A 200 -2.92 5.54 -13.24
N ARG A 201 -1.75 5.96 -12.75
CA ARG A 201 -1.51 6.36 -11.37
C ARG A 201 -2.04 7.76 -11.16
N ALA A 202 -3.17 7.90 -10.47
CA ALA A 202 -3.72 9.21 -10.14
C ALA A 202 -3.02 9.81 -8.91
N ASP A 203 -2.70 11.10 -8.96
CA ASP A 203 -2.11 11.82 -7.83
C ASP A 203 -3.10 11.96 -6.67
N VAL A 204 -2.61 11.84 -5.44
CA VAL A 204 -3.28 12.32 -4.23
C VAL A 204 -2.70 13.68 -3.82
N TRP A 205 -3.41 14.40 -2.92
CA TRP A 205 -3.12 15.80 -2.59
C TRP A 205 -2.78 16.03 -1.12
N GLU A 206 -2.64 14.96 -0.36
CA GLU A 206 -2.29 14.97 1.06
C GLU A 206 -1.37 13.81 1.40
N PRO A 207 -0.63 13.89 2.52
CA PRO A 207 0.11 12.76 3.07
C PRO A 207 -0.83 11.57 3.33
N GLN A 208 -0.32 10.37 3.16
CA GLN A 208 -1.09 9.17 3.46
C GLN A 208 -0.90 8.78 4.93
N ASP A 209 -2.02 8.63 5.67
CA ASP A 209 -2.01 8.09 7.02
C ASP A 209 -1.98 6.56 7.03
N ASP A 210 -1.48 6.01 8.12
CA ASP A 210 -1.45 4.56 8.37
C ASP A 210 -1.81 4.31 9.84
N ILE A 211 -2.65 3.32 10.11
CA ILE A 211 -3.02 2.92 11.47
C ILE A 211 -1.88 2.29 12.25
N SER A 212 -0.83 1.88 11.56
CA SER A 212 0.31 1.15 12.13
C SER A 212 1.55 2.02 12.32
N TRP A 213 1.40 3.32 12.08
CA TRP A 213 2.51 4.26 12.21
C TRP A 213 2.94 4.39 13.67
N GLY A 214 4.24 4.25 13.92
CA GLY A 214 4.88 4.43 15.22
C GLY A 214 5.96 5.52 15.19
N PRO A 215 6.70 5.71 16.29
CA PRO A 215 7.79 6.68 16.34
C PRO A 215 8.87 6.39 15.31
N GLU A 216 9.29 7.39 14.55
CA GLU A 216 10.34 7.26 13.53
C GLU A 216 11.62 6.63 14.07
N SER A 217 12.00 6.96 15.31
CA SER A 217 13.21 6.43 15.96
C SER A 217 13.23 4.91 16.09
N GLU A 218 12.06 4.28 16.13
CA GLU A 218 11.92 2.82 16.22
C GLU A 218 11.93 2.14 14.84
N TRP A 219 11.74 2.93 13.76
CA TRP A 219 11.61 2.41 12.41
C TRP A 219 12.84 2.62 11.53
N LEU A 220 13.85 3.38 12.02
CA LEU A 220 15.03 3.73 11.23
C LEU A 220 16.14 2.70 11.38
N ALA A 221 16.90 2.51 10.30
CA ALA A 221 18.12 1.70 10.24
C ALA A 221 17.94 0.32 10.89
N SER A 222 18.86 -0.07 11.76
CA SER A 222 18.83 -1.36 12.45
C SER A 222 17.84 -1.44 13.60
N GLU A 223 17.28 -0.32 14.06
CA GLU A 223 16.28 -0.27 15.14
C GLU A 223 14.96 -0.93 14.74
N ARG A 224 14.70 -1.09 13.43
CA ARG A 224 13.51 -1.76 12.89
C ARG A 224 13.48 -3.28 13.08
N TYR A 225 14.60 -3.91 13.43
CA TYR A 225 14.68 -5.36 13.54
C TYR A 225 14.58 -5.83 14.99
N GLU A 226 13.75 -6.84 15.23
CA GLU A 226 13.61 -7.47 16.53
C GLU A 226 14.14 -8.91 16.56
N GLY A 227 14.51 -9.39 17.75
CA GLY A 227 14.88 -10.77 18.04
C GLY A 227 15.93 -11.33 17.07
N GLU A 228 15.54 -12.31 16.26
CA GLU A 228 16.36 -12.93 15.22
C GLU A 228 16.38 -12.09 13.91
N ARG A 229 16.26 -10.77 13.99
CA ARG A 229 16.19 -9.82 12.88
C ARG A 229 14.95 -10.04 12.00
N LYS A 230 13.82 -10.25 12.62
CA LYS A 230 12.52 -10.20 11.95
C LYS A 230 12.00 -8.77 11.98
N LEU A 231 11.29 -8.42 10.94
CA LEU A 231 10.53 -7.17 10.89
C LEU A 231 9.10 -7.43 11.35
N ASP A 232 8.58 -6.58 12.23
CA ASP A 232 7.19 -6.65 12.64
C ASP A 232 6.22 -6.40 11.47
N ASN A 233 5.03 -6.98 11.57
CA ASN A 233 3.92 -6.64 10.71
C ASN A 233 2.97 -5.66 11.43
N PRO A 234 2.49 -4.64 10.75
CA PRO A 234 2.84 -4.22 9.40
C PRO A 234 3.91 -3.14 9.46
N LEU A 235 5.16 -3.49 9.26
CA LEU A 235 6.19 -2.46 9.16
C LEU A 235 5.80 -1.49 8.04
N ALA A 236 5.82 -0.20 8.38
CA ALA A 236 5.30 0.85 7.53
C ALA A 236 5.86 0.82 6.11
N ALA A 237 4.99 1.13 5.17
CA ALA A 237 5.37 1.29 3.78
C ALA A 237 5.16 2.74 3.32
N VAL A 238 4.05 3.36 3.71
CA VAL A 238 3.65 4.68 3.21
C VAL A 238 4.44 5.83 3.81
N GLN A 239 4.83 5.69 5.07
CA GLN A 239 5.61 6.70 5.79
C GLN A 239 7.09 6.36 5.82
N MET A 240 7.46 5.10 5.56
CA MET A 240 8.81 4.59 5.69
C MET A 240 9.18 3.74 4.47
N GLY A 241 10.26 4.07 3.81
CA GLY A 241 10.78 3.24 2.73
C GLY A 241 11.32 1.92 3.27
N LEU A 242 10.63 0.81 3.01
CA LEU A 242 11.13 -0.55 3.28
C LEU A 242 12.29 -0.96 2.37
N ILE A 243 12.70 -0.08 1.51
CA ILE A 243 13.83 -0.25 0.60
C ILE A 243 15.18 -0.24 1.31
N TYR A 244 15.22 0.22 2.56
CA TYR A 244 16.48 0.32 3.29
C TYR A 244 16.93 -1.04 3.79
N VAL A 245 18.07 -1.46 3.30
CA VAL A 245 18.91 -2.51 3.91
C VAL A 245 20.28 -1.87 4.14
N ASN A 246 20.82 -1.95 5.36
CA ASN A 246 22.06 -1.27 5.68
C ASN A 246 23.21 -1.76 4.77
N PRO A 247 23.73 -0.91 3.87
CA PRO A 247 24.75 -1.33 2.90
C PRO A 247 26.08 -1.71 3.53
N GLU A 248 26.31 -1.29 4.77
CA GLU A 248 27.48 -1.70 5.56
C GLU A 248 27.31 -3.10 6.19
N GLY A 249 26.09 -3.67 6.12
CA GLY A 249 25.67 -4.88 6.81
C GLY A 249 24.87 -4.60 8.09
N PRO A 250 24.26 -5.63 8.70
CA PRO A 250 23.46 -5.51 9.90
C PRO A 250 24.21 -4.80 11.05
N ASP A 251 23.57 -3.77 11.61
CA ASP A 251 24.16 -2.92 12.67
C ASP A 251 25.50 -2.26 12.28
N GLY A 252 25.72 -2.02 10.98
CA GLY A 252 26.98 -1.49 10.46
C GLY A 252 28.15 -2.47 10.54
N LYS A 253 27.88 -3.77 10.70
CA LYS A 253 28.89 -4.84 10.71
C LYS A 253 28.99 -5.46 9.31
N PRO A 254 30.17 -5.48 8.70
CA PRO A 254 30.34 -5.93 7.31
C PRO A 254 30.32 -7.46 7.17
N ASP A 255 29.17 -8.07 7.43
CA ASP A 255 28.89 -9.50 7.28
C ASP A 255 27.91 -9.74 6.13
N PRO A 256 28.39 -10.21 4.95
CA PRO A 256 27.53 -10.45 3.79
C PRO A 256 26.45 -11.51 4.01
N LEU A 257 26.70 -12.56 4.80
CA LEU A 257 25.71 -13.60 5.05
C LEU A 257 24.60 -13.11 5.97
N ALA A 258 24.94 -12.31 6.97
CA ALA A 258 23.92 -11.66 7.79
C ALA A 258 23.12 -10.61 6.99
N ALA A 259 23.78 -9.87 6.09
CA ALA A 259 23.10 -8.93 5.19
C ALA A 259 22.10 -9.61 4.25
N ALA A 260 22.38 -10.83 3.78
CA ALA A 260 21.48 -11.61 2.94
C ALA A 260 20.13 -11.88 3.62
N HIS A 261 20.12 -12.07 4.95
CA HIS A 261 18.88 -12.24 5.71
C HIS A 261 18.02 -10.97 5.66
N ASP A 262 18.61 -9.81 5.95
CA ASP A 262 17.90 -8.53 5.94
C ASP A 262 17.38 -8.18 4.53
N ILE A 263 18.18 -8.47 3.49
CA ILE A 263 17.76 -8.31 2.08
C ILE A 263 16.52 -9.16 1.81
N ARG A 264 16.54 -10.44 2.13
CA ARG A 264 15.43 -11.36 1.85
C ARG A 264 14.16 -10.95 2.59
N GLU A 265 14.27 -10.62 3.87
CA GLU A 265 13.15 -10.15 4.68
C GLU A 265 12.53 -8.88 4.10
N THR A 266 13.35 -7.90 3.72
CA THR A 266 12.88 -6.63 3.15
C THR A 266 12.23 -6.82 1.77
N PHE A 267 12.89 -7.56 0.88
CA PHE A 267 12.38 -7.75 -0.49
C PHE A 267 11.15 -8.64 -0.54
N ALA A 268 11.03 -9.65 0.33
CA ALA A 268 9.82 -10.46 0.45
C ALA A 268 8.59 -9.60 0.82
N ARG A 269 8.75 -8.60 1.68
CA ARG A 269 7.69 -7.64 2.02
C ARG A 269 7.29 -6.75 0.85
N MET A 270 8.19 -6.56 -0.10
CA MET A 270 7.91 -5.89 -1.37
C MET A 270 7.36 -6.83 -2.45
N ALA A 271 6.99 -8.05 -2.12
CA ALA A 271 6.51 -9.11 -3.01
C ALA A 271 7.57 -9.63 -4.00
N MET A 272 8.88 -9.52 -3.67
CA MET A 272 9.96 -10.02 -4.53
C MET A 272 10.52 -11.34 -4.01
N ASN A 273 10.67 -12.30 -4.90
CA ASN A 273 11.38 -13.55 -4.64
C ASN A 273 12.90 -13.37 -4.79
N ASP A 274 13.67 -14.42 -4.51
CA ASP A 274 15.14 -14.38 -4.54
C ASP A 274 15.70 -14.04 -5.94
N GLU A 275 15.09 -14.51 -7.01
CA GLU A 275 15.51 -14.21 -8.39
C GLU A 275 15.26 -12.74 -8.75
N GLU A 276 14.06 -12.25 -8.46
CA GLU A 276 13.68 -10.84 -8.64
C GLU A 276 14.55 -9.91 -7.79
N THR A 277 14.88 -10.32 -6.57
CA THR A 277 15.75 -9.58 -5.64
C THR A 277 17.16 -9.42 -6.22
N VAL A 278 17.78 -10.52 -6.65
CA VAL A 278 19.12 -10.49 -7.26
C VAL A 278 19.10 -9.63 -8.53
N ALA A 279 18.09 -9.82 -9.40
CA ALA A 279 17.96 -9.06 -10.64
C ALA A 279 17.84 -7.56 -10.38
N LEU A 280 17.01 -7.15 -9.41
CA LEU A 280 16.78 -5.74 -9.08
C LEU A 280 18.02 -5.07 -8.48
N ILE A 281 18.71 -5.73 -7.54
CA ILE A 281 19.92 -5.16 -6.93
C ILE A 281 21.03 -5.03 -7.98
N ALA A 282 21.35 -6.10 -8.70
CA ALA A 282 22.40 -6.10 -9.70
C ALA A 282 22.08 -5.17 -10.88
N GLY A 283 20.82 -5.14 -11.32
CA GLY A 283 20.35 -4.27 -12.40
C GLY A 283 20.44 -2.79 -12.01
N GLY A 284 20.01 -2.44 -10.80
CA GLY A 284 20.11 -1.08 -10.27
C GLY A 284 21.55 -0.63 -10.09
N HIS A 285 22.40 -1.48 -9.49
CA HIS A 285 23.80 -1.19 -9.24
C HIS A 285 24.70 -1.28 -10.50
N THR A 286 24.16 -1.68 -11.65
CA THR A 286 24.85 -1.51 -12.93
C THR A 286 25.06 -0.03 -13.25
N PHE A 287 24.20 0.85 -12.72
CA PHE A 287 24.17 2.27 -13.06
C PHE A 287 24.61 3.17 -11.91
N GLY A 288 25.26 4.29 -12.27
CA GLY A 288 25.58 5.39 -11.38
C GLY A 288 26.65 5.09 -10.35
N LYS A 289 26.58 5.83 -9.27
CA LYS A 289 27.50 5.73 -8.13
C LYS A 289 26.80 6.03 -6.80
N SER A 290 27.41 5.61 -5.72
CA SER A 290 27.12 6.07 -4.37
C SER A 290 27.90 7.31 -4.00
N HIS A 291 27.39 8.13 -3.04
CA HIS A 291 27.97 9.41 -2.64
C HIS A 291 28.28 9.44 -1.14
N GLY A 292 29.54 9.55 -0.84
CA GLY A 292 30.08 9.62 0.52
C GLY A 292 31.35 10.49 0.57
N ALA A 293 31.29 11.66 -0.09
CA ALA A 293 32.46 12.55 -0.20
C ALA A 293 32.99 13.03 1.15
N ALA A 294 32.16 13.09 2.19
CA ALA A 294 32.51 13.49 3.54
C ALA A 294 31.47 12.99 4.57
N SER A 295 31.73 13.27 5.86
CA SER A 295 30.80 12.95 6.96
C SER A 295 29.41 13.57 6.77
N ALA A 296 28.37 12.84 7.19
CA ALA A 296 26.99 13.30 7.21
C ALA A 296 26.77 14.56 8.07
N GLU A 297 27.70 14.92 8.96
CA GLU A 297 27.64 16.16 9.75
C GLU A 297 27.61 17.44 8.90
N HIS A 298 28.03 17.36 7.65
CA HIS A 298 27.95 18.47 6.69
C HIS A 298 26.58 18.61 6.04
N VAL A 299 25.67 17.65 6.19
CA VAL A 299 24.35 17.65 5.56
C VAL A 299 23.35 18.39 6.43
N GLY A 300 22.66 19.37 5.86
CA GLY A 300 21.62 20.14 6.51
C GLY A 300 20.30 19.37 6.65
N PRO A 301 19.25 20.07 7.16
CA PRO A 301 17.95 19.45 7.44
C PRO A 301 17.29 18.84 6.19
N ALA A 302 16.43 17.85 6.40
CA ALA A 302 15.55 17.30 5.39
C ALA A 302 14.54 18.35 4.87
N PRO A 303 13.88 18.14 3.72
CA PRO A 303 13.00 19.13 3.10
C PRO A 303 11.94 19.75 4.03
N GLU A 304 11.26 18.95 4.85
CA GLU A 304 10.21 19.46 5.77
C GLU A 304 10.78 20.23 6.98
N ALA A 305 12.06 20.01 7.31
CA ALA A 305 12.75 20.71 8.38
C ALA A 305 13.65 21.84 7.86
N ALA A 306 13.77 22.02 6.56
CA ALA A 306 14.55 23.08 5.95
C ALA A 306 13.87 24.44 6.10
N ALA A 307 14.67 25.53 6.03
CA ALA A 307 14.13 26.87 6.10
C ALA A 307 13.19 27.16 4.91
N MET A 308 12.20 28.03 5.14
CA MET A 308 11.16 28.34 4.14
C MET A 308 11.74 28.88 2.83
N GLU A 309 12.82 29.62 2.86
CA GLU A 309 13.52 30.15 1.68
C GLU A 309 14.15 29.06 0.80
N GLU A 310 14.36 27.84 1.31
CA GLU A 310 14.84 26.71 0.52
C GLU A 310 13.74 26.09 -0.35
N GLN A 311 12.49 26.48 -0.17
CA GLN A 311 11.35 26.16 -1.04
C GLN A 311 11.16 24.65 -1.26
N GLY A 312 11.26 23.85 -0.20
CA GLY A 312 11.09 22.41 -0.23
C GLY A 312 12.32 21.63 -0.72
N LEU A 313 13.47 22.29 -0.83
CA LEU A 313 14.77 21.64 -1.03
C LEU A 313 15.45 21.47 0.33
N GLY A 314 15.79 20.22 0.67
CA GLY A 314 16.51 19.87 1.89
C GLY A 314 17.93 19.38 1.63
N TRP A 315 18.53 18.82 2.67
CA TRP A 315 19.86 18.19 2.65
C TRP A 315 20.95 19.06 2.03
N LYS A 316 20.88 20.38 2.26
CA LYS A 316 21.89 21.30 1.80
C LYS A 316 23.25 20.94 2.38
N ASN A 317 24.19 20.60 1.53
CA ASN A 317 25.50 20.11 1.93
C ASN A 317 26.48 21.28 2.05
N ALA A 318 27.10 21.41 3.22
CA ALA A 318 28.09 22.46 3.52
C ALA A 318 29.56 22.04 3.19
N TYR A 319 29.77 20.81 2.72
CA TYR A 319 31.09 20.34 2.36
C TYR A 319 31.52 20.90 0.98
N ARG A 320 32.51 21.73 0.94
CA ARG A 320 33.06 22.39 -0.28
C ARG A 320 31.97 22.99 -1.17
N SER A 321 31.75 22.42 -2.38
CA SER A 321 30.72 22.90 -3.31
C SER A 321 29.32 22.43 -2.92
N GLY A 322 29.19 21.41 -2.09
CA GLY A 322 27.93 20.79 -1.66
C GLY A 322 27.22 19.97 -2.73
N LYS A 323 27.79 19.81 -3.92
CA LYS A 323 27.20 19.13 -5.08
C LYS A 323 28.28 18.50 -5.98
N GLY A 324 27.87 17.74 -6.98
CA GLY A 324 28.80 17.05 -7.87
C GLY A 324 29.74 16.11 -7.09
N VAL A 325 31.04 16.26 -7.30
CA VAL A 325 32.07 15.47 -6.61
C VAL A 325 32.02 15.56 -5.05
N ASP A 326 31.41 16.61 -4.53
CA ASP A 326 31.29 16.84 -3.09
C ASP A 326 29.91 16.38 -2.52
N THR A 327 29.11 15.64 -3.30
CA THR A 327 27.78 15.16 -2.88
C THR A 327 27.89 14.14 -1.75
N ILE A 328 26.96 14.20 -0.80
CA ILE A 328 26.81 13.25 0.30
C ILE A 328 25.39 12.71 0.28
N THR A 329 25.23 11.38 0.30
CA THR A 329 23.94 10.66 0.46
C THR A 329 24.10 9.52 1.46
N SER A 330 24.50 8.32 1.02
CA SER A 330 24.59 7.10 1.82
C SER A 330 25.84 7.01 2.70
N GLY A 331 26.84 7.83 2.45
CA GLY A 331 28.14 7.72 3.10
C GLY A 331 29.13 6.73 2.45
N LEU A 332 28.68 5.84 1.55
CA LEU A 332 29.54 5.02 0.73
C LEU A 332 29.93 5.79 -0.54
N GLU A 333 31.10 5.52 -1.11
CA GLU A 333 31.65 6.32 -2.22
C GLU A 333 32.18 5.42 -3.33
N GLY A 334 31.74 5.66 -4.58
CA GLY A 334 32.23 4.99 -5.76
C GLY A 334 31.12 4.36 -6.61
N ALA A 335 31.51 3.74 -7.72
CA ALA A 335 30.63 3.03 -8.63
C ALA A 335 30.99 1.54 -8.72
N TRP A 336 30.03 0.73 -9.15
CA TRP A 336 30.17 -0.73 -9.24
C TRP A 336 30.77 -1.20 -10.56
N THR A 337 30.59 -0.39 -11.63
CA THR A 337 30.95 -0.78 -13.00
C THR A 337 31.83 0.24 -13.68
N SER A 338 32.52 -0.16 -14.73
CA SER A 338 33.29 0.74 -15.59
C SER A 338 32.43 1.57 -16.56
N THR A 339 31.14 1.25 -16.68
CA THR A 339 30.17 1.89 -17.57
C THR A 339 28.93 2.37 -16.82
N PRO A 340 29.04 3.34 -15.90
CA PRO A 340 27.95 3.71 -14.97
C PRO A 340 26.71 4.32 -15.65
N THR A 341 26.77 4.64 -16.92
CA THR A 341 25.66 5.20 -17.72
C THR A 341 25.32 4.35 -18.94
N ALA A 342 25.70 3.06 -18.92
CA ALA A 342 25.35 2.13 -19.96
C ALA A 342 25.02 0.75 -19.36
N TRP A 343 23.96 0.11 -19.89
CA TRP A 343 23.61 -1.26 -19.55
C TRP A 343 24.74 -2.23 -19.92
N SER A 344 25.14 -3.07 -18.98
CA SER A 344 26.18 -4.09 -19.19
C SER A 344 26.09 -5.18 -18.13
N ASN A 345 26.84 -6.29 -18.32
CA ASN A 345 27.00 -7.33 -17.30
C ASN A 345 28.14 -6.99 -16.28
N GLY A 346 28.69 -5.77 -16.37
CA GLY A 346 29.87 -5.34 -15.62
C GLY A 346 29.74 -5.45 -14.10
N TYR A 347 28.53 -5.40 -13.55
CA TYR A 347 28.29 -5.63 -12.13
C TYR A 347 28.72 -7.05 -11.72
N PHE A 348 28.24 -8.08 -12.41
CA PHE A 348 28.61 -9.46 -12.14
C PHE A 348 30.06 -9.79 -12.55
N ASP A 349 30.53 -9.18 -13.66
CA ASP A 349 31.94 -9.33 -14.06
C ASP A 349 32.87 -8.89 -12.94
N ASN A 350 32.58 -7.76 -12.29
CA ASN A 350 33.36 -7.27 -11.16
C ASN A 350 33.10 -8.10 -9.89
N LEU A 351 31.83 -8.42 -9.55
CA LEU A 351 31.49 -9.18 -8.36
C LEU A 351 32.22 -10.53 -8.29
N PHE A 352 32.35 -11.24 -9.42
CA PHE A 352 33.00 -12.53 -9.51
C PHE A 352 34.46 -12.46 -9.95
N GLY A 353 34.84 -11.39 -10.66
CA GLY A 353 36.20 -11.24 -11.23
C GLY A 353 37.28 -10.87 -10.24
N TYR A 354 36.89 -10.27 -9.10
CA TYR A 354 37.85 -9.82 -8.09
C TYR A 354 37.66 -10.55 -6.74
N GLU A 355 38.76 -10.62 -5.97
CA GLU A 355 38.66 -10.79 -4.53
C GLU A 355 38.56 -9.42 -3.86
N TRP A 356 37.77 -9.34 -2.80
CA TRP A 356 37.36 -8.08 -2.19
C TRP A 356 37.95 -7.89 -0.80
N LYS A 357 38.49 -6.69 -0.53
CA LYS A 357 38.95 -6.28 0.79
C LYS A 357 38.15 -5.14 1.36
N LEU A 358 37.96 -5.17 2.67
CA LEU A 358 37.20 -4.17 3.40
C LEU A 358 37.98 -2.87 3.56
N VAL A 359 37.36 -1.74 3.28
CA VAL A 359 37.93 -0.39 3.40
C VAL A 359 36.92 0.59 3.98
N LYS A 360 37.37 1.78 4.33
CA LYS A 360 36.53 2.90 4.70
C LYS A 360 36.40 3.88 3.56
N SER A 361 35.16 4.36 3.32
CA SER A 361 34.86 5.50 2.44
C SER A 361 35.42 6.81 3.02
N PRO A 362 35.46 7.90 2.28
CA PRO A 362 35.82 9.23 2.81
C PRO A 362 34.89 9.70 3.95
N ALA A 363 33.63 9.25 3.95
CA ALA A 363 32.68 9.51 5.03
C ALA A 363 32.87 8.60 6.26
N GLY A 364 33.69 7.58 6.14
CA GLY A 364 33.99 6.62 7.23
C GLY A 364 33.12 5.36 7.24
N ALA A 365 32.22 5.20 6.25
CA ALA A 365 31.40 4.00 6.10
C ALA A 365 32.20 2.80 5.58
N TRP A 366 31.81 1.57 5.95
CA TRP A 366 32.41 0.36 5.44
C TRP A 366 31.97 0.03 4.03
N GLN A 367 32.91 -0.24 3.15
CA GLN A 367 32.70 -0.71 1.78
C GLN A 367 33.81 -1.64 1.33
N TRP A 368 33.67 -2.27 0.20
CA TRP A 368 34.64 -3.24 -0.32
C TRP A 368 35.27 -2.72 -1.61
N THR A 369 36.55 -2.91 -1.78
CA THR A 369 37.31 -2.62 -3.00
C THR A 369 38.06 -3.87 -3.42
N PRO A 370 38.40 -4.05 -4.72
CA PRO A 370 39.23 -5.16 -5.15
C PRO A 370 40.57 -5.23 -4.42
N ASP A 371 41.02 -6.45 -4.09
CA ASP A 371 42.34 -6.70 -3.55
C ASP A 371 43.37 -6.94 -4.66
N ASP A 372 43.23 -6.20 -5.75
CA ASP A 372 44.06 -6.29 -6.96
C ASP A 372 44.31 -4.87 -7.50
N ASP A 373 45.60 -4.49 -7.57
CA ASP A 373 46.01 -3.19 -8.10
C ASP A 373 45.65 -3.00 -9.57
N ALA A 374 45.38 -4.10 -10.33
CA ALA A 374 44.92 -4.02 -11.72
C ALA A 374 43.50 -3.44 -11.86
N ALA A 375 42.70 -3.41 -10.79
CA ALA A 375 41.40 -2.79 -10.76
C ALA A 375 41.45 -1.24 -10.69
N GLU A 376 42.59 -0.70 -10.29
CA GLU A 376 42.76 0.76 -10.22
C GLU A 376 42.63 1.41 -11.60
N GLY A 377 41.89 2.50 -11.69
CA GLY A 377 41.74 3.25 -12.92
C GLY A 377 40.78 2.64 -13.93
N THR A 378 39.97 1.64 -13.55
CA THR A 378 38.99 1.00 -14.45
C THR A 378 37.63 1.67 -14.48
N VAL A 379 37.28 2.46 -13.45
CA VAL A 379 36.01 3.18 -13.33
C VAL A 379 36.26 4.67 -13.52
N PRO A 380 35.59 5.36 -14.47
CA PRO A 380 35.77 6.79 -14.69
C PRO A 380 35.32 7.61 -13.47
N ASP A 381 35.94 8.76 -13.23
CA ASP A 381 35.42 9.73 -12.27
C ASP A 381 34.16 10.40 -12.80
N ALA A 382 33.20 10.70 -11.95
CA ALA A 382 31.90 11.22 -12.35
C ALA A 382 31.95 12.67 -12.88
N HIS A 383 32.98 13.45 -12.51
CA HIS A 383 33.08 14.90 -12.80
C HIS A 383 34.46 15.33 -13.32
N ASP A 384 35.42 14.41 -13.45
CA ASP A 384 36.78 14.69 -13.94
C ASP A 384 37.24 13.59 -14.88
N GLU A 385 37.16 13.84 -16.18
CA GLU A 385 37.55 12.88 -17.24
C GLU A 385 39.01 12.46 -17.18
N THR A 386 39.86 13.15 -16.41
CA THR A 386 41.28 12.82 -16.26
C THR A 386 41.56 11.85 -15.13
N ARG A 387 40.54 11.51 -14.35
CA ARG A 387 40.63 10.63 -13.18
C ARG A 387 39.84 9.35 -13.37
N ALA A 388 40.30 8.31 -12.73
CA ALA A 388 39.58 7.05 -12.65
C ALA A 388 39.88 6.36 -11.31
N HIS A 389 39.01 5.42 -10.94
CA HIS A 389 39.00 4.74 -9.64
C HIS A 389 38.92 3.22 -9.81
N ALA A 390 39.09 2.48 -8.73
CA ALA A 390 38.65 1.08 -8.68
C ALA A 390 37.14 0.98 -8.51
N PRO A 391 36.51 -0.12 -8.95
CA PRO A 391 35.12 -0.40 -8.62
C PRO A 391 34.96 -0.65 -7.11
N MET A 392 33.74 -0.50 -6.61
CA MET A 392 33.44 -0.82 -5.21
C MET A 392 32.21 -1.72 -5.11
N MET A 393 32.08 -2.40 -3.97
CA MET A 393 30.87 -3.16 -3.60
C MET A 393 30.45 -2.81 -2.18
N PHE A 394 29.15 -2.90 -1.93
CA PHE A 394 28.56 -2.86 -0.61
C PHE A 394 28.69 -4.24 0.06
N THR A 395 28.50 -4.31 1.36
CA THR A 395 28.37 -5.60 2.05
C THR A 395 27.14 -6.38 1.54
N THR A 396 26.09 -5.65 1.22
CA THR A 396 24.86 -6.20 0.59
C THR A 396 25.09 -6.73 -0.82
N ASP A 397 26.03 -6.19 -1.59
CA ASP A 397 26.40 -6.74 -2.90
C ASP A 397 27.14 -8.08 -2.76
N LEU A 398 28.06 -8.17 -1.82
CA LEU A 398 28.78 -9.42 -1.57
C LEU A 398 27.84 -10.54 -1.06
N ALA A 399 26.70 -10.18 -0.45
CA ALA A 399 25.66 -11.13 -0.10
C ALA A 399 25.15 -11.89 -1.34
N LEU A 400 25.03 -11.23 -2.49
CA LEU A 400 24.57 -11.86 -3.74
C LEU A 400 25.56 -12.91 -4.29
N ARG A 401 26.87 -12.82 -3.93
CA ARG A 401 27.86 -13.83 -4.27
C ARG A 401 27.92 -14.95 -3.23
N MET A 402 27.78 -14.61 -1.93
CA MET A 402 28.14 -15.48 -0.82
C MET A 402 26.98 -16.27 -0.23
N ASP A 403 25.74 -15.76 -0.31
CA ASP A 403 24.55 -16.44 0.19
C ASP A 403 24.24 -17.70 -0.65
N PRO A 404 23.93 -18.86 -0.02
CA PRO A 404 23.74 -20.12 -0.72
C PRO A 404 22.53 -20.16 -1.67
N ALA A 405 21.54 -19.26 -1.49
CA ALA A 405 20.39 -19.11 -2.41
C ALA A 405 20.68 -18.08 -3.50
N TYR A 406 21.25 -16.92 -3.16
CA TYR A 406 21.55 -15.86 -4.12
C TYR A 406 22.75 -16.19 -5.02
N GLY A 407 23.77 -16.83 -4.49
CA GLY A 407 25.01 -17.15 -5.26
C GLY A 407 24.77 -17.92 -6.55
N PRO A 408 23.99 -19.00 -6.56
CA PRO A 408 23.65 -19.74 -7.78
C PRO A 408 22.87 -18.88 -8.80
N ILE A 409 21.95 -18.01 -8.35
CA ILE A 409 21.19 -17.09 -9.21
C ILE A 409 22.14 -16.08 -9.85
N SER A 410 22.96 -15.42 -9.04
CA SER A 410 23.96 -14.43 -9.47
C SER A 410 24.95 -15.04 -10.49
N LYS A 411 25.41 -16.27 -10.22
CA LYS A 411 26.30 -16.98 -11.15
C LYS A 411 25.63 -17.30 -12.48
N ARG A 412 24.37 -17.73 -12.47
CA ARG A 412 23.59 -17.95 -13.69
C ARG A 412 23.45 -16.67 -14.51
N PHE A 413 23.19 -15.54 -13.85
CA PHE A 413 23.08 -14.24 -14.51
C PHE A 413 24.43 -13.74 -15.04
N HIS A 414 25.52 -14.00 -14.32
CA HIS A 414 26.87 -13.72 -14.82
C HIS A 414 27.17 -14.53 -16.09
N GLU A 415 26.85 -15.83 -16.09
CA GLU A 415 27.08 -16.73 -17.23
C GLU A 415 26.09 -16.52 -18.41
N ASN A 416 24.93 -15.89 -18.16
CA ASN A 416 23.92 -15.64 -19.14
C ASN A 416 23.33 -14.20 -19.02
N PRO A 417 23.98 -13.21 -19.67
CA PRO A 417 23.53 -11.81 -19.62
C PRO A 417 22.12 -11.56 -20.17
N GLU A 418 21.64 -12.38 -21.11
CA GLU A 418 20.29 -12.26 -21.65
C GLU A 418 19.24 -12.65 -20.61
N ALA A 419 19.48 -13.73 -19.85
CA ALA A 419 18.61 -14.12 -18.73
C ALA A 419 18.61 -13.07 -17.61
N PHE A 420 19.73 -12.40 -17.38
CA PHE A 420 19.80 -11.29 -16.43
C PHE A 420 18.96 -10.09 -16.90
N ALA A 421 19.10 -9.70 -18.17
CA ALA A 421 18.34 -8.59 -18.74
C ALA A 421 16.83 -8.87 -18.68
N GLU A 422 16.40 -10.08 -19.06
CA GLU A 422 15.00 -10.48 -18.99
C GLU A 422 14.44 -10.46 -17.54
N ALA A 423 15.21 -11.03 -16.60
CA ALA A 423 14.81 -11.07 -15.20
C ALA A 423 14.71 -9.64 -14.61
N PHE A 424 15.67 -8.76 -14.90
CA PHE A 424 15.64 -7.39 -14.45
C PHE A 424 14.48 -6.60 -15.06
N ALA A 425 14.21 -6.74 -16.36
CA ALA A 425 13.10 -6.06 -17.03
C ALA A 425 11.74 -6.44 -16.39
N LYS A 426 11.51 -7.73 -16.15
CA LYS A 426 10.28 -8.23 -15.51
C LYS A 426 10.18 -7.81 -14.04
N ALA A 427 11.27 -7.91 -13.30
CA ALA A 427 11.29 -7.51 -11.89
C ALA A 427 11.09 -6.00 -11.71
N TRP A 428 11.69 -5.17 -12.58
CA TRP A 428 11.45 -3.72 -12.61
C TRP A 428 10.00 -3.38 -12.96
N TYR A 429 9.41 -4.06 -13.93
CA TYR A 429 8.00 -3.89 -14.27
C TYR A 429 7.10 -4.27 -13.09
N LYS A 430 7.33 -5.43 -12.45
CA LYS A 430 6.60 -5.83 -11.26
C LYS A 430 6.75 -4.82 -10.13
N LEU A 431 7.98 -4.38 -9.82
CA LEU A 431 8.25 -3.37 -8.80
C LEU A 431 7.39 -2.12 -8.97
N THR A 432 7.28 -1.64 -10.20
CA THR A 432 6.66 -0.36 -10.52
C THR A 432 5.16 -0.43 -10.82
N HIS A 433 4.57 -1.64 -10.97
CA HIS A 433 3.16 -1.82 -11.36
C HIS A 433 2.33 -2.70 -10.42
N ARG A 434 2.95 -3.40 -9.44
CA ARG A 434 2.23 -4.35 -8.56
C ARG A 434 1.16 -3.71 -7.68
N ASP A 435 1.17 -2.40 -7.50
CA ASP A 435 0.20 -1.61 -6.75
C ASP A 435 -0.90 -0.97 -7.63
N MET A 436 -0.97 -1.35 -8.91
CA MET A 436 -1.91 -0.78 -9.86
C MET A 436 -3.13 -1.66 -10.17
N GLY A 437 -3.17 -2.88 -9.65
CA GLY A 437 -4.24 -3.85 -9.91
C GLY A 437 -4.10 -4.55 -11.27
N PRO A 438 -5.23 -5.00 -11.85
CA PRO A 438 -5.21 -5.78 -13.09
C PRO A 438 -4.78 -4.95 -14.31
N ALA A 439 -4.28 -5.64 -15.34
CA ALA A 439 -3.71 -5.01 -16.53
C ALA A 439 -4.70 -4.12 -17.29
N GLU A 440 -5.99 -4.38 -17.20
CA GLU A 440 -7.07 -3.60 -17.84
C GLU A 440 -7.15 -2.16 -17.32
N ARG A 441 -6.59 -1.87 -16.15
CA ARG A 441 -6.49 -0.51 -15.59
C ARG A 441 -5.33 0.29 -16.14
N LEU A 442 -4.38 -0.36 -16.77
CA LEU A 442 -3.17 0.29 -17.25
C LEU A 442 -3.45 1.07 -18.55
N LEU A 443 -2.86 2.26 -18.66
CA LEU A 443 -3.10 3.18 -19.76
C LEU A 443 -1.85 3.35 -20.62
N GLY A 444 -2.08 3.56 -21.93
CA GLY A 444 -1.03 3.92 -22.87
C GLY A 444 -0.63 2.77 -23.82
N PRO A 445 0.20 3.10 -24.81
CA PRO A 445 0.54 2.16 -25.88
C PRO A 445 1.66 1.16 -25.53
N GLU A 446 2.31 1.32 -24.37
CA GLU A 446 3.44 0.49 -23.93
C GLU A 446 3.05 -0.47 -22.80
N VAL A 447 1.74 -0.68 -22.59
CA VAL A 447 1.23 -1.65 -21.60
C VAL A 447 1.68 -3.05 -22.02
N ALA A 448 2.34 -3.75 -21.11
CA ALA A 448 2.80 -5.12 -21.33
C ALA A 448 1.65 -6.13 -21.24
N GLU A 449 1.87 -7.34 -21.78
CA GLU A 449 0.95 -8.47 -21.58
C GLU A 449 0.71 -8.73 -20.08
N PRO A 450 -0.54 -9.09 -19.70
CA PRO A 450 -0.89 -9.36 -18.31
C PRO A 450 0.03 -10.39 -17.67
N GLN A 451 0.53 -10.08 -16.49
CA GLN A 451 1.36 -10.97 -15.70
C GLN A 451 0.52 -11.74 -14.67
N LEU A 452 0.94 -12.96 -14.31
CA LEU A 452 0.17 -13.81 -13.38
C LEU A 452 -0.11 -13.13 -12.02
N TRP A 453 0.83 -12.35 -11.52
CA TRP A 453 0.67 -11.59 -10.27
C TRP A 453 -0.31 -10.40 -10.35
N GLN A 454 -0.83 -10.08 -11.55
CA GLN A 454 -1.89 -9.07 -11.77
C GLN A 454 -3.30 -9.68 -11.70
N ASP A 455 -3.43 -10.93 -11.28
CA ASP A 455 -4.69 -11.64 -11.10
C ASP A 455 -5.58 -11.63 -12.37
N PRO A 456 -5.06 -12.04 -13.55
CA PRO A 456 -5.77 -11.94 -14.82
C PRO A 456 -7.06 -12.76 -14.81
N VAL A 457 -8.09 -12.26 -15.50
CA VAL A 457 -9.37 -12.94 -15.74
C VAL A 457 -9.62 -13.10 -17.22
N PRO A 458 -10.40 -14.10 -17.67
CA PRO A 458 -10.80 -14.21 -19.05
C PRO A 458 -11.65 -13.02 -19.52
N ALA A 459 -11.49 -12.58 -20.73
CA ALA A 459 -12.41 -11.61 -21.31
C ALA A 459 -13.81 -12.21 -21.48
N VAL A 460 -14.86 -11.38 -21.42
CA VAL A 460 -16.23 -11.79 -21.75
C VAL A 460 -16.32 -12.14 -23.24
N ASP A 461 -16.73 -13.38 -23.56
CA ASP A 461 -16.81 -13.94 -24.91
C ASP A 461 -18.22 -14.31 -25.36
N HIS A 462 -19.24 -13.89 -24.62
CA HIS A 462 -20.65 -14.23 -24.85
C HIS A 462 -21.59 -13.04 -24.56
N PRO A 463 -22.84 -13.06 -25.07
CA PRO A 463 -23.87 -12.10 -24.65
C PRO A 463 -24.12 -12.19 -23.15
N LEU A 464 -24.27 -11.02 -22.51
CA LEU A 464 -24.57 -10.92 -21.09
C LEU A 464 -26.09 -11.10 -20.83
N VAL A 465 -26.42 -11.51 -19.63
CA VAL A 465 -27.79 -11.63 -19.13
C VAL A 465 -28.51 -10.29 -19.13
N ASP A 466 -29.79 -10.27 -19.53
CA ASP A 466 -30.65 -9.10 -19.49
C ASP A 466 -31.50 -9.02 -18.20
N GLU A 467 -32.37 -8.03 -18.10
CA GLU A 467 -33.23 -7.80 -16.93
C GLU A 467 -34.18 -8.98 -16.65
N ALA A 468 -34.69 -9.67 -17.70
CA ALA A 468 -35.56 -10.81 -17.54
C ALA A 468 -34.80 -12.04 -17.06
N ASP A 469 -33.59 -12.24 -17.57
CA ASP A 469 -32.66 -13.27 -17.12
C ASP A 469 -32.26 -13.08 -15.66
N ILE A 470 -31.91 -11.83 -15.29
CA ILE A 470 -31.56 -11.47 -13.91
C ILE A 470 -32.71 -11.79 -12.97
N ALA A 471 -33.95 -11.45 -13.34
CA ALA A 471 -35.11 -11.74 -12.52
C ALA A 471 -35.34 -13.27 -12.36
N ALA A 472 -35.19 -14.04 -13.44
CA ALA A 472 -35.29 -15.50 -13.43
C ALA A 472 -34.20 -16.15 -12.59
N LEU A 473 -32.94 -15.67 -12.70
CA LEU A 473 -31.82 -16.14 -11.91
C LEU A 473 -32.00 -15.84 -10.42
N LYS A 474 -32.47 -14.63 -10.04
CA LYS A 474 -32.79 -14.30 -8.64
C LYS A 474 -33.83 -15.25 -8.06
N ALA A 475 -34.89 -15.54 -8.82
CA ALA A 475 -35.92 -16.49 -8.38
C ALA A 475 -35.34 -17.92 -8.20
N SER A 476 -34.46 -18.35 -9.10
CA SER A 476 -33.80 -19.67 -9.00
C SER A 476 -32.84 -19.74 -7.80
N LEU A 477 -32.11 -18.66 -7.52
CA LEU A 477 -31.19 -18.56 -6.38
C LEU A 477 -31.94 -18.64 -5.05
N ILE A 478 -33.02 -17.90 -4.88
CA ILE A 478 -33.89 -17.95 -3.68
C ILE A 478 -34.58 -19.32 -3.58
N GLY A 479 -34.96 -19.93 -4.72
CA GLY A 479 -35.54 -21.27 -4.78
C GLY A 479 -34.56 -22.43 -4.58
N SER A 480 -33.26 -22.19 -4.50
CA SER A 480 -32.21 -23.21 -4.44
C SER A 480 -32.12 -23.96 -3.09
N GLY A 481 -32.78 -23.44 -2.06
CA GLY A 481 -32.73 -23.96 -0.69
C GLY A 481 -31.56 -23.41 0.15
N LEU A 482 -30.82 -22.44 -0.39
CA LEU A 482 -29.84 -21.68 0.38
C LEU A 482 -30.54 -20.62 1.23
N SER A 483 -30.01 -20.35 2.43
CA SER A 483 -30.51 -19.27 3.30
C SER A 483 -30.04 -17.90 2.84
N VAL A 484 -30.65 -16.85 3.37
CA VAL A 484 -30.15 -15.46 3.18
C VAL A 484 -28.72 -15.34 3.67
N SER A 485 -28.43 -15.89 4.84
CA SER A 485 -27.08 -15.91 5.42
C SER A 485 -26.06 -16.59 4.49
N ASP A 486 -26.39 -17.77 3.91
CA ASP A 486 -25.51 -18.49 2.98
C ASP A 486 -25.10 -17.61 1.77
N LEU A 487 -26.08 -16.97 1.14
CA LEU A 487 -25.88 -16.17 -0.07
C LEU A 487 -25.13 -14.86 0.25
N VAL A 488 -25.51 -14.17 1.32
CA VAL A 488 -24.87 -12.91 1.73
C VAL A 488 -23.42 -13.15 2.17
N SER A 489 -23.17 -14.18 3.01
CA SER A 489 -21.81 -14.49 3.48
C SER A 489 -20.87 -14.88 2.34
N THR A 490 -21.37 -15.65 1.35
CA THR A 490 -20.55 -16.06 0.20
C THR A 490 -20.23 -14.88 -0.72
N ALA A 491 -21.20 -14.00 -1.02
CA ALA A 491 -20.97 -12.81 -1.83
C ALA A 491 -19.99 -11.85 -1.13
N TRP A 492 -20.17 -11.63 0.17
CA TRP A 492 -19.24 -10.83 0.97
C TRP A 492 -17.83 -11.42 0.96
N ALA A 493 -17.70 -12.73 1.23
CA ALA A 493 -16.42 -13.42 1.24
C ALA A 493 -15.66 -13.33 -0.09
N SER A 494 -16.39 -13.30 -1.21
CA SER A 494 -15.81 -13.11 -2.54
C SER A 494 -15.34 -11.68 -2.75
N ALA A 495 -16.23 -10.70 -2.58
CA ALA A 495 -15.99 -9.30 -2.91
C ALA A 495 -15.05 -8.58 -1.92
N SER A 496 -15.17 -8.90 -0.61
CA SER A 496 -14.44 -8.18 0.42
C SER A 496 -12.95 -8.51 0.49
N THR A 497 -12.42 -9.39 -0.35
CA THR A 497 -10.98 -9.56 -0.54
C THR A 497 -10.31 -8.37 -1.21
N PHE A 498 -11.10 -7.51 -1.84
CA PHE A 498 -10.58 -6.32 -2.51
C PHE A 498 -9.80 -5.41 -1.56
N ARG A 499 -8.71 -4.85 -2.08
CA ARG A 499 -7.88 -3.85 -1.40
C ARG A 499 -7.79 -2.59 -2.27
N GLY A 500 -8.32 -1.48 -1.76
CA GLY A 500 -8.24 -0.17 -2.42
C GLY A 500 -6.81 0.36 -2.56
N SER A 501 -5.87 -0.15 -1.76
CA SER A 501 -4.46 0.23 -1.78
C SER A 501 -3.74 -0.20 -3.05
N ASP A 502 -3.87 -1.47 -3.47
CA ASP A 502 -3.22 -2.04 -4.66
C ASP A 502 -4.19 -2.56 -5.72
N LYS A 503 -5.49 -2.41 -5.51
CA LYS A 503 -6.54 -2.77 -6.46
C LYS A 503 -6.62 -4.28 -6.75
N ARG A 504 -6.16 -5.13 -5.82
CA ARG A 504 -6.21 -6.58 -5.91
C ARG A 504 -7.40 -7.16 -5.15
N GLY A 505 -7.76 -8.39 -5.48
CA GLY A 505 -8.91 -9.08 -4.90
C GLY A 505 -10.23 -8.65 -5.53
N GLY A 506 -11.34 -9.02 -4.88
CA GLY A 506 -12.69 -8.76 -5.36
C GLY A 506 -13.42 -10.01 -5.83
N ALA A 507 -14.63 -9.83 -6.35
CA ALA A 507 -15.51 -10.93 -6.77
C ALA A 507 -15.21 -11.46 -8.17
N ASP A 508 -14.59 -10.65 -9.03
CA ASP A 508 -14.26 -11.07 -10.41
C ASP A 508 -13.26 -12.22 -10.41
N GLY A 509 -13.43 -13.15 -11.33
CA GLY A 509 -12.68 -14.39 -11.38
C GLY A 509 -13.25 -15.52 -10.53
N ALA A 510 -14.22 -15.26 -9.64
CA ALA A 510 -14.76 -16.26 -8.70
C ALA A 510 -13.67 -17.06 -7.98
N ARG A 511 -12.54 -16.42 -7.61
CA ARG A 511 -11.39 -17.11 -7.02
C ARG A 511 -11.70 -17.75 -5.66
N ILE A 512 -12.82 -17.36 -5.04
CA ILE A 512 -13.33 -18.00 -3.83
C ILE A 512 -13.55 -19.52 -3.98
N ARG A 513 -13.69 -20.07 -5.20
CA ARG A 513 -13.78 -21.51 -5.50
C ARG A 513 -12.42 -22.17 -5.71
N LEU A 514 -11.34 -21.39 -5.80
CA LEU A 514 -9.98 -21.85 -6.09
C LEU A 514 -9.09 -21.77 -4.83
N ALA A 515 -8.03 -22.55 -4.81
CA ALA A 515 -6.96 -22.35 -3.84
C ALA A 515 -6.28 -21.01 -4.08
N PRO A 516 -5.83 -20.29 -3.03
CA PRO A 516 -5.95 -20.67 -1.62
C PRO A 516 -7.28 -20.24 -0.98
N GLN A 517 -8.07 -19.36 -1.61
CA GLN A 517 -9.21 -18.67 -1.00
C GLN A 517 -10.33 -19.62 -0.53
N LYS A 518 -10.58 -20.72 -1.26
CA LYS A 518 -11.60 -21.70 -0.87
C LYS A 518 -11.32 -22.40 0.47
N ASP A 519 -10.05 -22.42 0.88
CA ASP A 519 -9.57 -23.14 2.06
C ASP A 519 -9.36 -22.21 3.27
N TRP A 520 -9.55 -20.90 3.12
CA TRP A 520 -9.43 -19.95 4.23
C TRP A 520 -10.48 -20.21 5.31
N GLU A 521 -10.06 -20.22 6.57
CA GLU A 521 -10.96 -20.50 7.71
C GLU A 521 -12.12 -19.49 7.76
N VAL A 522 -11.86 -18.21 7.47
CA VAL A 522 -12.86 -17.15 7.44
C VAL A 522 -13.99 -17.38 6.41
N ASN A 523 -13.78 -18.22 5.42
CA ASN A 523 -14.76 -18.54 4.39
C ASN A 523 -15.55 -19.82 4.69
N GLU A 524 -15.32 -20.47 5.84
CA GLU A 524 -16.04 -21.67 6.26
C GLU A 524 -16.10 -22.76 5.17
N PRO A 525 -14.98 -23.42 4.81
CA PRO A 525 -14.82 -24.24 3.61
C PRO A 525 -15.93 -25.27 3.38
N ARG A 526 -16.52 -25.85 4.43
CA ARG A 526 -17.62 -26.82 4.31
C ARG A 526 -18.94 -26.17 3.87
N GLN A 527 -19.27 -25.01 4.44
CA GLN A 527 -20.45 -24.23 4.05
C GLN A 527 -20.27 -23.69 2.63
N LEU A 528 -19.10 -23.09 2.36
CA LEU A 528 -18.75 -22.56 1.04
C LEU A 528 -18.89 -23.62 -0.05
N ALA A 529 -18.34 -24.83 0.15
CA ALA A 529 -18.46 -25.90 -0.84
C ALA A 529 -19.93 -26.29 -1.14
N ARG A 530 -20.81 -26.29 -0.11
CA ARG A 530 -22.24 -26.53 -0.29
C ARG A 530 -22.92 -25.42 -1.10
N VAL A 531 -22.60 -24.18 -0.79
CA VAL A 531 -23.15 -23.00 -1.50
C VAL A 531 -22.71 -22.99 -2.95
N LEU A 532 -21.40 -23.15 -3.21
CA LEU A 532 -20.85 -23.17 -4.56
C LEU A 532 -21.48 -24.29 -5.41
N ALA A 533 -21.67 -25.50 -4.86
CA ALA A 533 -22.31 -26.59 -5.60
C ALA A 533 -23.77 -26.26 -6.00
N ALA A 534 -24.50 -25.52 -5.17
CA ALA A 534 -25.85 -25.08 -5.52
C ALA A 534 -25.83 -23.98 -6.60
N LEU A 535 -24.91 -23.03 -6.51
CA LEU A 535 -24.72 -21.96 -7.51
C LEU A 535 -24.27 -22.53 -8.86
N GLU A 536 -23.32 -23.46 -8.88
CA GLU A 536 -22.87 -24.14 -10.10
C GLU A 536 -24.04 -24.91 -10.79
N LYS A 537 -24.91 -25.49 -10.02
CA LYS A 537 -26.12 -26.13 -10.58
C LYS A 537 -27.03 -25.10 -11.25
N VAL A 538 -27.30 -23.97 -10.61
CA VAL A 538 -28.09 -22.88 -11.19
C VAL A 538 -27.43 -22.37 -12.48
N GLN A 539 -26.11 -22.17 -12.48
CA GLN A 539 -25.32 -21.78 -13.65
C GLN A 539 -25.50 -22.75 -14.80
N GLN A 540 -25.33 -24.04 -14.55
CA GLN A 540 -25.43 -25.10 -15.57
C GLN A 540 -26.83 -25.17 -16.16
N GLU A 541 -27.86 -25.13 -15.32
CA GLU A 541 -29.28 -25.17 -15.76
C GLU A 541 -29.63 -23.95 -16.60
N PHE A 542 -29.24 -22.75 -16.17
CA PHE A 542 -29.46 -21.51 -16.92
C PHE A 542 -28.71 -21.54 -18.26
N ASN A 543 -27.40 -21.72 -18.24
CA ASN A 543 -26.57 -21.68 -19.45
C ASN A 543 -26.99 -22.76 -20.49
N ALA A 544 -27.45 -23.93 -20.02
CA ALA A 544 -27.96 -24.98 -20.92
C ALA A 544 -29.33 -24.67 -21.53
N SER A 545 -30.12 -23.79 -20.91
CA SER A 545 -31.43 -23.39 -21.39
C SER A 545 -31.38 -22.28 -22.47
N GLN A 546 -30.26 -21.58 -22.60
CA GLN A 546 -30.09 -20.48 -23.54
C GLN A 546 -29.87 -20.98 -24.97
N THR A 547 -30.49 -20.32 -25.93
CA THR A 547 -30.42 -20.68 -27.34
C THR A 547 -29.66 -19.68 -28.19
N ASP A 548 -29.42 -18.49 -27.68
CA ASP A 548 -28.73 -17.37 -28.33
C ASP A 548 -27.26 -17.20 -27.93
N GLY A 549 -26.77 -18.07 -27.01
CA GLY A 549 -25.40 -18.06 -26.52
C GLY A 549 -25.21 -17.23 -25.27
N THR A 550 -26.26 -16.63 -24.71
CA THR A 550 -26.21 -15.91 -23.42
C THR A 550 -25.71 -16.84 -22.31
N LYS A 551 -24.85 -16.33 -21.44
CA LYS A 551 -24.32 -17.08 -20.29
C LYS A 551 -24.21 -16.18 -19.07
N VAL A 552 -24.19 -16.82 -17.90
CA VAL A 552 -23.84 -16.20 -16.64
C VAL A 552 -22.59 -16.91 -16.05
N SER A 553 -21.63 -16.13 -15.54
CA SER A 553 -20.48 -16.65 -14.83
C SER A 553 -20.85 -17.04 -13.39
N LEU A 554 -20.01 -17.85 -12.75
CA LEU A 554 -20.18 -18.14 -11.32
C LEU A 554 -19.89 -16.89 -10.48
N ALA A 555 -18.92 -16.06 -10.90
CA ALA A 555 -18.63 -14.78 -10.27
C ALA A 555 -19.85 -13.86 -10.21
N ASP A 556 -20.56 -13.73 -11.33
CA ASP A 556 -21.82 -12.96 -11.37
C ASP A 556 -22.92 -13.60 -10.52
N LEU A 557 -23.06 -14.94 -10.52
CA LEU A 557 -24.07 -15.63 -9.69
C LEU A 557 -23.81 -15.49 -8.19
N ILE A 558 -22.55 -15.47 -7.75
CA ILE A 558 -22.19 -15.24 -6.35
C ILE A 558 -22.71 -13.86 -5.91
N VAL A 559 -22.39 -12.81 -6.68
CA VAL A 559 -22.81 -11.45 -6.37
C VAL A 559 -24.34 -11.29 -6.49
N LEU A 560 -24.94 -11.84 -7.54
CA LEU A 560 -26.39 -11.80 -7.76
C LEU A 560 -27.14 -12.54 -6.64
N GLY A 561 -26.58 -13.64 -6.12
CA GLY A 561 -27.11 -14.36 -4.98
C GLY A 561 -27.20 -13.50 -3.71
N GLY A 562 -26.16 -12.75 -3.42
CA GLY A 562 -26.13 -11.76 -2.34
C GLY A 562 -27.19 -10.66 -2.55
N CYS A 563 -27.29 -10.11 -3.76
CA CYS A 563 -28.30 -9.12 -4.09
C CYS A 563 -29.74 -9.64 -3.92
N ALA A 564 -30.02 -10.85 -4.42
CA ALA A 564 -31.32 -11.48 -4.27
C ALA A 564 -31.70 -11.75 -2.82
N ALA A 565 -30.72 -12.20 -2.01
CA ALA A 565 -30.91 -12.46 -0.59
C ALA A 565 -31.21 -11.17 0.21
N ILE A 566 -30.58 -10.06 -0.14
CA ILE A 566 -30.84 -8.75 0.49
C ILE A 566 -32.24 -8.25 0.11
N GLU A 567 -32.67 -8.40 -1.14
CA GLU A 567 -34.05 -8.06 -1.57
C GLU A 567 -35.09 -8.89 -0.79
N GLU A 568 -34.86 -10.19 -0.63
CA GLU A 568 -35.71 -11.08 0.16
C GLU A 568 -35.75 -10.67 1.64
N ALA A 569 -34.59 -10.35 2.23
CA ALA A 569 -34.49 -9.92 3.63
C ALA A 569 -35.18 -8.55 3.85
N ALA A 570 -35.06 -7.63 2.90
CA ALA A 570 -35.73 -6.34 2.94
C ALA A 570 -37.25 -6.50 2.80
N SER A 571 -37.73 -7.40 1.92
CA SER A 571 -39.14 -7.72 1.76
C SER A 571 -39.74 -8.28 3.04
N ARG A 572 -39.00 -9.16 3.76
CA ARG A 572 -39.40 -9.66 5.09
C ARG A 572 -39.52 -8.54 6.13
N ALA A 573 -38.73 -7.46 5.97
CA ALA A 573 -38.82 -6.25 6.81
C ALA A 573 -39.92 -5.29 6.39
N GLY A 574 -40.58 -5.53 5.26
CA GLY A 574 -41.65 -4.67 4.70
C GLY A 574 -41.14 -3.58 3.75
N HIS A 575 -39.95 -3.73 3.21
CA HIS A 575 -39.36 -2.82 2.24
C HIS A 575 -39.33 -3.47 0.85
N GLU A 576 -39.90 -2.78 -0.13
CA GLU A 576 -39.83 -3.15 -1.56
C GLU A 576 -38.62 -2.42 -2.16
N VAL A 577 -37.49 -3.15 -2.34
CA VAL A 577 -36.24 -2.59 -2.82
C VAL A 577 -35.68 -3.40 -4.00
N ARG A 578 -34.83 -2.77 -4.80
CA ARG A 578 -34.00 -3.43 -5.80
C ARG A 578 -32.54 -3.15 -5.48
N VAL A 579 -31.74 -4.20 -5.37
CA VAL A 579 -30.29 -4.09 -5.21
C VAL A 579 -29.66 -4.03 -6.61
N PRO A 580 -28.90 -2.97 -6.94
CA PRO A 580 -28.23 -2.85 -8.23
C PRO A 580 -27.29 -4.03 -8.49
N PHE A 581 -27.32 -4.54 -9.72
CA PHE A 581 -26.45 -5.60 -10.18
C PHE A 581 -25.99 -5.32 -11.61
N HIS A 582 -24.70 -5.48 -11.87
CA HIS A 582 -24.09 -5.27 -13.17
C HIS A 582 -23.41 -6.58 -13.60
N PRO A 583 -23.91 -7.27 -14.64
CA PRO A 583 -23.29 -8.49 -15.17
C PRO A 583 -21.96 -8.19 -15.88
N GLY A 584 -21.15 -9.21 -16.11
CA GLY A 584 -19.92 -9.10 -16.90
C GLY A 584 -18.67 -9.58 -16.20
N ARG A 585 -18.77 -10.07 -14.94
CA ARG A 585 -17.66 -10.80 -14.29
C ARG A 585 -17.43 -12.12 -15.01
N THR A 586 -16.20 -12.60 -14.96
CA THR A 586 -15.79 -13.87 -15.58
C THR A 586 -15.20 -14.83 -14.55
N ASP A 587 -14.98 -16.07 -14.92
CA ASP A 587 -14.48 -17.10 -14.01
C ASP A 587 -13.02 -17.42 -14.34
N ALA A 588 -12.08 -17.02 -13.47
CA ALA A 588 -10.66 -17.34 -13.59
C ALA A 588 -10.40 -18.86 -13.47
N THR A 589 -9.32 -19.35 -14.07
CA THR A 589 -8.86 -20.72 -13.87
C THR A 589 -7.78 -20.82 -12.78
N ALA A 590 -7.44 -22.04 -12.37
CA ALA A 590 -6.33 -22.26 -11.44
C ALA A 590 -5.00 -21.79 -12.04
N GLU A 591 -4.80 -21.96 -13.35
CA GLU A 591 -3.59 -21.52 -14.05
C GLU A 591 -3.48 -19.99 -14.14
N MET A 592 -4.59 -19.27 -14.01
CA MET A 592 -4.66 -17.80 -13.93
C MET A 592 -4.52 -17.27 -12.50
N THR A 593 -4.26 -18.15 -11.52
CA THR A 593 -4.17 -17.79 -10.11
C THR A 593 -2.79 -18.13 -9.56
N ASP A 594 -2.00 -17.13 -9.21
CA ASP A 594 -0.77 -17.30 -8.45
C ASP A 594 -1.14 -17.52 -6.97
N GLU A 595 -1.24 -18.79 -6.54
CA GLU A 595 -1.68 -19.15 -5.18
C GLU A 595 -0.85 -18.45 -4.10
N ALA A 596 0.47 -18.37 -4.26
CA ALA A 596 1.36 -17.75 -3.29
C ALA A 596 1.15 -16.24 -3.21
N SER A 597 1.03 -15.58 -4.37
CA SER A 597 0.75 -14.15 -4.45
C SER A 597 -0.66 -13.80 -3.97
N PHE A 598 -1.65 -14.69 -4.21
CA PHE A 598 -3.04 -14.48 -3.79
C PHE A 598 -3.27 -14.75 -2.29
N ALA A 599 -2.46 -15.61 -1.66
CA ALA A 599 -2.59 -15.96 -0.25
C ALA A 599 -2.50 -14.74 0.70
N VAL A 600 -1.78 -13.67 0.30
CA VAL A 600 -1.66 -12.44 1.10
C VAL A 600 -2.97 -11.64 1.21
N LEU A 601 -3.99 -12.00 0.42
CA LEU A 601 -5.32 -11.39 0.49
C LEU A 601 -6.22 -12.01 1.56
N GLU A 602 -5.78 -13.09 2.21
CA GLU A 602 -6.50 -13.65 3.36
C GLU A 602 -6.64 -12.59 4.45
N PRO A 603 -7.86 -12.25 4.86
CA PRO A 603 -8.04 -11.24 5.89
C PRO A 603 -7.52 -11.75 7.24
N VAL A 604 -6.60 -11.00 7.83
CA VAL A 604 -6.09 -11.27 9.20
C VAL A 604 -7.25 -11.24 10.20
N SER A 605 -8.21 -10.34 9.98
CA SER A 605 -9.46 -10.22 10.72
C SER A 605 -10.55 -9.72 9.78
N ASP A 606 -11.78 -10.18 10.00
CA ASP A 606 -12.96 -9.64 9.31
C ASP A 606 -14.04 -9.28 10.33
N GLY A 607 -13.97 -8.05 10.84
CA GLY A 607 -14.94 -7.52 11.80
C GLY A 607 -16.36 -7.43 11.24
N PHE A 608 -16.53 -7.36 9.91
CA PHE A 608 -17.84 -7.39 9.26
C PHE A 608 -18.55 -8.74 9.42
N ARG A 609 -17.80 -9.86 9.53
CA ARG A 609 -18.32 -11.23 9.75
C ARG A 609 -18.00 -11.80 11.12
N SER A 610 -17.62 -10.99 12.10
CA SER A 610 -17.20 -11.43 13.44
C SER A 610 -16.07 -12.47 13.44
N HIS A 611 -15.19 -12.43 12.45
CA HIS A 611 -14.01 -13.29 12.39
C HIS A 611 -12.82 -12.61 13.05
N PHE A 612 -12.32 -13.20 14.12
CA PHE A 612 -11.18 -12.69 14.88
C PHE A 612 -10.17 -13.82 15.13
N PRO A 613 -8.91 -13.66 14.71
CA PRO A 613 -7.89 -14.67 14.99
C PRO A 613 -7.59 -14.74 16.49
N ARG A 614 -7.14 -15.91 16.93
CA ARG A 614 -6.91 -16.23 18.35
C ARG A 614 -5.69 -15.54 18.96
N THR A 615 -4.83 -14.98 18.14
CA THR A 615 -3.55 -14.37 18.54
C THR A 615 -3.31 -13.09 17.72
N ILE A 616 -3.95 -12.00 18.10
CA ILE A 616 -3.63 -10.68 17.54
C ILE A 616 -3.28 -9.74 18.69
N ASP A 617 -2.18 -9.03 18.54
CA ASP A 617 -1.71 -8.02 19.48
C ASP A 617 -2.39 -6.64 19.29
N ARG A 618 -3.44 -6.58 18.44
CA ARG A 618 -4.17 -5.34 18.11
C ARG A 618 -5.65 -5.47 18.42
N PRO A 619 -6.31 -4.38 18.87
CA PRO A 619 -7.75 -4.35 19.10
C PRO A 619 -8.56 -4.70 17.85
N ALA A 620 -9.58 -5.54 18.00
CA ALA A 620 -10.40 -5.99 16.85
C ALA A 620 -11.14 -4.84 16.16
N GLU A 621 -11.49 -3.80 16.90
CA GLU A 621 -12.12 -2.59 16.39
C GLU A 621 -11.18 -1.75 15.52
N GLU A 622 -9.87 -1.74 15.78
CA GLU A 622 -8.87 -1.09 14.91
C GLU A 622 -8.72 -1.88 13.60
N LEU A 623 -8.72 -3.21 13.67
CA LEU A 623 -8.67 -4.06 12.48
C LEU A 623 -9.93 -3.95 11.60
N LEU A 624 -11.10 -3.65 12.22
CA LEU A 624 -12.30 -3.31 11.45
C LEU A 624 -12.10 -2.01 10.65
N ILE A 625 -11.53 -0.98 11.26
CA ILE A 625 -11.27 0.31 10.59
C ILE A 625 -10.25 0.12 9.46
N ASP A 626 -9.19 -0.63 9.72
CA ASP A 626 -8.20 -0.99 8.70
C ASP A 626 -8.86 -1.68 7.49
N ARG A 627 -9.70 -2.67 7.76
CA ARG A 627 -10.46 -3.37 6.71
C ARG A 627 -11.43 -2.46 5.98
N ALA A 628 -12.12 -1.56 6.68
CA ALA A 628 -13.02 -0.59 6.07
C ALA A 628 -12.26 0.36 5.14
N GLN A 629 -11.07 0.83 5.53
CA GLN A 629 -10.22 1.68 4.69
C GLN A 629 -9.73 0.94 3.44
N LEU A 630 -9.32 -0.33 3.56
CA LEU A 630 -8.95 -1.15 2.40
C LEU A 630 -10.11 -1.36 1.43
N LEU A 631 -11.35 -1.42 1.93
CA LEU A 631 -12.57 -1.44 1.13
C LEU A 631 -13.06 -0.04 0.71
N THR A 632 -12.24 0.99 0.93
CA THR A 632 -12.57 2.39 0.60
C THR A 632 -13.87 2.91 1.25
N LEU A 633 -14.26 2.35 2.38
CA LEU A 633 -15.50 2.71 3.07
C LEU A 633 -15.31 3.94 3.96
N SER A 634 -16.31 4.79 3.96
CA SER A 634 -16.48 5.84 4.95
C SER A 634 -17.00 5.28 6.28
N ALA A 635 -16.94 6.07 7.36
CA ALA A 635 -17.47 5.66 8.66
C ALA A 635 -18.98 5.33 8.65
N PRO A 636 -19.87 6.09 7.95
CA PRO A 636 -21.26 5.68 7.76
C PRO A 636 -21.43 4.36 7.01
N GLU A 637 -20.71 4.15 5.89
CA GLU A 637 -20.78 2.91 5.11
C GLU A 637 -20.32 1.69 5.93
N MET A 638 -19.22 1.82 6.68
CA MET A 638 -18.76 0.79 7.62
C MET A 638 -19.85 0.48 8.66
N THR A 639 -20.48 1.51 9.22
CA THR A 639 -21.51 1.37 10.26
C THR A 639 -22.72 0.59 9.75
N VAL A 640 -23.29 0.98 8.60
CA VAL A 640 -24.46 0.27 8.06
C VAL A 640 -24.15 -1.16 7.63
N LEU A 641 -22.95 -1.40 7.10
CA LEU A 641 -22.54 -2.75 6.70
C LEU A 641 -22.38 -3.68 7.91
N VAL A 642 -21.73 -3.24 8.99
CA VAL A 642 -21.63 -4.06 10.21
C VAL A 642 -23.03 -4.38 10.75
N GLY A 643 -23.88 -3.35 10.95
CA GLY A 643 -25.23 -3.56 11.49
C GLY A 643 -26.11 -4.46 10.60
N GLY A 644 -26.03 -4.26 9.28
CA GLY A 644 -26.81 -5.05 8.31
C GLY A 644 -26.34 -6.50 8.22
N LEU A 645 -25.04 -6.74 8.14
CA LEU A 645 -24.48 -8.09 8.08
C LEU A 645 -24.77 -8.89 9.36
N ARG A 646 -24.82 -8.23 10.54
CA ARG A 646 -25.25 -8.87 11.80
C ARG A 646 -26.70 -9.35 11.73
N VAL A 647 -27.63 -8.51 11.33
CA VAL A 647 -29.04 -8.91 11.27
C VAL A 647 -29.33 -9.90 10.14
N LEU A 648 -28.49 -9.94 9.10
CA LEU A 648 -28.57 -10.92 8.01
C LEU A 648 -27.90 -12.26 8.37
N GLY A 649 -27.25 -12.39 9.54
CA GLY A 649 -26.63 -13.62 9.99
C GLY A 649 -25.34 -13.97 9.24
N ALA A 650 -24.60 -12.99 8.75
CA ALA A 650 -23.38 -13.20 7.96
C ALA A 650 -22.11 -13.47 8.80
N ASN A 651 -22.25 -13.69 10.11
CA ASN A 651 -21.13 -14.04 10.99
C ASN A 651 -20.52 -15.38 10.63
N THR A 652 -19.20 -15.49 10.81
CA THR A 652 -18.47 -16.76 10.70
C THR A 652 -18.55 -17.56 12.00
N GLY A 653 -18.39 -18.89 11.91
CA GLY A 653 -18.38 -19.79 13.03
C GLY A 653 -19.74 -20.43 13.35
N GLU A 654 -19.74 -21.31 14.33
CA GLU A 654 -20.91 -22.06 14.78
C GLU A 654 -21.25 -21.71 16.25
N GLY A 655 -22.53 -21.85 16.61
CA GLY A 655 -22.99 -21.66 18.00
C GLY A 655 -22.82 -20.21 18.49
N PRO A 656 -22.31 -19.98 19.70
CA PRO A 656 -22.23 -18.63 20.29
C PRO A 656 -21.45 -17.60 19.47
N LEU A 657 -20.52 -18.01 18.62
CA LEU A 657 -19.78 -17.11 17.77
C LEU A 657 -20.65 -16.56 16.62
N ALA A 658 -21.49 -17.40 16.04
CA ALA A 658 -22.44 -16.98 15.00
C ALA A 658 -23.50 -16.00 15.52
N GLU A 659 -23.81 -16.02 16.84
CA GLU A 659 -24.81 -15.15 17.47
C GLU A 659 -24.23 -13.81 17.96
N MET A 660 -22.92 -13.61 17.84
CA MET A 660 -22.24 -12.43 18.39
C MET A 660 -22.60 -11.16 17.62
N GLY A 661 -23.09 -10.14 18.31
CA GLY A 661 -23.55 -8.89 17.69
C GLY A 661 -24.88 -9.00 16.95
N VAL A 662 -25.54 -10.15 16.94
CA VAL A 662 -26.85 -10.34 16.32
C VAL A 662 -27.93 -9.80 17.28
N PHE A 663 -28.12 -8.46 17.26
CA PHE A 663 -29.06 -7.79 18.17
C PHE A 663 -30.45 -7.70 17.56
N THR A 664 -31.03 -8.84 17.19
CA THR A 664 -32.38 -8.94 16.62
C THR A 664 -33.05 -10.26 16.97
N ASP A 665 -34.37 -10.22 17.16
CA ASP A 665 -35.20 -11.44 17.28
C ASP A 665 -35.67 -11.97 15.91
N ARG A 666 -35.29 -11.30 14.83
CA ARG A 666 -35.68 -11.58 13.44
C ARG A 666 -34.45 -11.74 12.53
N PRO A 667 -33.60 -12.74 12.75
CA PRO A 667 -32.45 -12.96 11.88
C PRO A 667 -32.86 -13.13 10.42
N GLU A 668 -31.95 -12.87 9.49
CA GLU A 668 -32.19 -12.88 8.05
C GLU A 668 -33.28 -11.90 7.57
N THR A 669 -33.49 -10.82 8.33
CA THR A 669 -34.44 -9.76 8.02
C THR A 669 -33.71 -8.42 8.08
N LEU A 670 -33.71 -7.65 7.00
CA LEU A 670 -32.94 -6.40 6.92
C LEU A 670 -33.66 -5.28 7.70
N THR A 671 -33.35 -5.21 9.00
CA THR A 671 -33.90 -4.23 9.94
C THR A 671 -32.78 -3.41 10.58
N ASN A 672 -33.13 -2.25 11.14
CA ASN A 672 -32.21 -1.45 11.95
C ASN A 672 -32.10 -1.92 13.40
N ASP A 673 -32.56 -3.13 13.71
CA ASP A 673 -32.62 -3.71 15.07
C ASP A 673 -31.25 -3.69 15.75
N PHE A 674 -30.15 -3.88 15.02
CA PHE A 674 -28.79 -3.81 15.56
C PHE A 674 -28.58 -2.50 16.31
N PHE A 675 -28.88 -1.36 15.69
CA PHE A 675 -28.65 -0.04 16.29
C PHE A 675 -29.64 0.26 17.42
N VAL A 676 -30.92 -0.10 17.24
CA VAL A 676 -31.96 0.08 18.26
C VAL A 676 -31.60 -0.66 19.53
N ASN A 677 -31.18 -1.94 19.42
CA ASN A 677 -30.86 -2.78 20.56
C ASN A 677 -29.47 -2.48 21.18
N LEU A 678 -28.49 -2.07 20.34
CA LEU A 678 -27.20 -1.58 20.84
C LEU A 678 -27.36 -0.39 21.77
N LEU A 679 -28.23 0.56 21.42
CA LEU A 679 -28.44 1.81 22.16
C LEU A 679 -29.56 1.74 23.19
N ASP A 680 -30.19 0.56 23.37
CA ASP A 680 -31.26 0.35 24.34
C ASP A 680 -30.79 0.56 25.79
N MET A 681 -31.38 1.56 26.46
CA MET A 681 -31.07 1.89 27.84
C MET A 681 -31.51 0.81 28.85
N GLY A 682 -32.39 -0.12 28.44
CA GLY A 682 -32.78 -1.28 29.23
C GLY A 682 -31.72 -2.39 29.27
N THR A 683 -30.65 -2.25 28.49
CA THR A 683 -29.53 -3.21 28.45
C THR A 683 -28.30 -2.66 29.18
N THR A 684 -27.64 -3.52 29.97
CA THR A 684 -26.34 -3.23 30.59
C THR A 684 -25.29 -4.20 30.03
N TRP A 685 -24.13 -3.66 29.68
CA TRP A 685 -23.03 -4.45 29.13
C TRP A 685 -21.97 -4.75 30.18
N GLN A 686 -21.43 -5.97 30.17
CA GLN A 686 -20.32 -6.39 31.04
C GLN A 686 -19.44 -7.42 30.33
N PRO A 687 -18.15 -7.55 30.67
CA PRO A 687 -17.31 -8.63 30.17
C PRO A 687 -17.90 -9.99 30.53
N SER A 688 -17.84 -10.95 29.59
CA SER A 688 -18.28 -12.31 29.82
C SER A 688 -17.32 -13.03 30.77
N PRO A 689 -17.83 -13.77 31.76
CA PRO A 689 -16.98 -14.60 32.64
C PRO A 689 -16.19 -15.70 31.89
N ALA A 690 -16.63 -16.04 30.68
CA ALA A 690 -16.02 -17.12 29.88
C ALA A 690 -14.84 -16.60 29.03
N CYS A 691 -14.87 -15.34 28.64
CA CYS A 691 -13.82 -14.72 27.79
C CYS A 691 -13.90 -13.18 27.89
N GLU A 692 -12.82 -12.54 28.25
CA GLU A 692 -12.76 -11.08 28.43
C GLU A 692 -12.98 -10.28 27.14
N HIS A 693 -12.75 -10.90 25.96
CA HIS A 693 -12.99 -10.28 24.66
C HIS A 693 -14.47 -10.30 24.25
N PHE A 694 -15.31 -11.06 24.98
CA PHE A 694 -16.74 -11.14 24.73
C PHE A 694 -17.50 -10.37 25.81
N LEU A 695 -18.60 -9.78 25.41
CA LEU A 695 -19.42 -8.95 26.29
C LEU A 695 -20.85 -9.50 26.32
N GLU A 696 -21.46 -9.42 27.49
CA GLU A 696 -22.82 -9.86 27.76
C GLU A 696 -23.71 -8.63 27.97
N GLY A 697 -24.72 -8.50 27.09
CA GLY A 697 -25.80 -7.53 27.25
C GLY A 697 -26.92 -8.13 28.10
N ARG A 698 -27.15 -7.58 29.28
CA ARG A 698 -28.15 -8.09 30.22
C ARG A 698 -29.26 -7.07 30.44
N ASP A 699 -30.47 -7.59 30.59
CA ASP A 699 -31.60 -6.76 30.97
C ASP A 699 -31.31 -6.06 32.33
N ARG A 700 -31.49 -4.78 32.39
CA ARG A 700 -31.11 -3.93 33.52
C ARG A 700 -31.90 -4.24 34.80
N GLU A 701 -33.16 -4.65 34.68
CA GLU A 701 -34.03 -4.93 35.81
C GLU A 701 -33.91 -6.35 36.30
N THR A 702 -33.87 -7.31 35.39
CA THR A 702 -33.91 -8.74 35.72
C THR A 702 -32.53 -9.42 35.76
N GLY A 703 -31.52 -8.80 35.16
CA GLY A 703 -30.17 -9.38 35.00
C GLY A 703 -30.10 -10.54 34.02
N THR A 704 -31.17 -10.86 33.28
CA THR A 704 -31.18 -11.93 32.30
C THR A 704 -30.34 -11.57 31.06
N LEU A 705 -29.61 -12.55 30.52
CA LEU A 705 -28.84 -12.40 29.29
C LEU A 705 -29.79 -12.10 28.10
N LYS A 706 -29.57 -11.02 27.40
CA LYS A 706 -30.30 -10.65 26.16
C LYS A 706 -29.44 -10.85 24.93
N TRP A 707 -28.21 -10.36 24.95
CA TRP A 707 -27.32 -10.31 23.79
C TRP A 707 -25.90 -10.72 24.17
N THR A 708 -25.15 -11.18 23.18
CA THR A 708 -23.69 -11.31 23.25
C THR A 708 -23.04 -10.42 22.19
N ALA A 709 -21.88 -9.86 22.47
CA ALA A 709 -21.19 -8.92 21.61
C ALA A 709 -19.69 -9.09 21.65
N SER A 710 -19.02 -8.64 20.59
CA SER A 710 -17.59 -8.38 20.55
C SER A 710 -17.29 -6.90 20.79
N ARG A 711 -16.01 -6.54 20.91
CA ARG A 711 -15.58 -5.15 20.94
C ARG A 711 -15.96 -4.40 19.66
N VAL A 712 -15.92 -5.08 18.51
CA VAL A 712 -16.35 -4.55 17.21
C VAL A 712 -17.82 -4.10 17.21
N ASP A 713 -18.68 -4.84 17.91
CA ASP A 713 -20.11 -4.48 17.98
C ASP A 713 -20.34 -3.28 18.90
N LEU A 714 -19.64 -3.25 20.04
CA LEU A 714 -19.87 -2.22 21.04
C LEU A 714 -19.15 -0.89 20.76
N VAL A 715 -18.15 -0.88 19.87
CA VAL A 715 -17.48 0.38 19.51
C VAL A 715 -18.45 1.40 18.90
N PHE A 716 -19.50 0.91 18.20
CA PHE A 716 -20.55 1.77 17.63
C PHE A 716 -21.47 2.43 18.69
N GLY A 717 -21.43 1.94 19.91
CA GLY A 717 -22.12 2.57 21.04
C GLY A 717 -21.19 3.33 21.98
N SER A 718 -19.86 3.08 21.94
CA SER A 718 -18.88 3.66 22.88
C SER A 718 -18.06 4.79 22.28
N ASN A 719 -17.60 4.67 21.03
CA ASN A 719 -16.91 5.76 20.35
C ASN A 719 -17.92 6.87 19.99
N SER A 720 -17.64 8.11 20.34
CA SER A 720 -18.59 9.23 20.21
C SER A 720 -19.00 9.52 18.78
N GLN A 721 -18.10 9.38 17.82
CA GLN A 721 -18.37 9.61 16.39
C GLN A 721 -19.20 8.47 15.80
N LEU A 722 -18.81 7.22 16.03
CA LEU A 722 -19.57 6.05 15.57
C LEU A 722 -20.94 5.97 16.23
N ARG A 723 -21.04 6.35 17.52
CA ARG A 723 -22.32 6.46 18.22
C ARG A 723 -23.24 7.49 17.60
N ALA A 724 -22.74 8.66 17.23
CA ALA A 724 -23.53 9.69 16.57
C ALA A 724 -24.11 9.19 15.23
N ILE A 725 -23.35 8.39 14.49
CA ILE A 725 -23.83 7.75 13.25
C ILE A 725 -24.86 6.66 13.57
N ALA A 726 -24.60 5.80 14.56
CA ALA A 726 -25.53 4.74 14.98
C ALA A 726 -26.87 5.31 15.46
N GLU A 727 -26.88 6.46 16.15
CA GLU A 727 -28.10 7.13 16.60
C GLU A 727 -29.00 7.57 15.45
N VAL A 728 -28.44 7.95 14.29
CA VAL A 728 -29.23 8.26 13.08
C VAL A 728 -30.02 7.03 12.64
N TYR A 729 -29.37 5.87 12.57
CA TYR A 729 -30.02 4.64 12.10
C TYR A 729 -30.91 3.99 13.17
N ALA A 730 -30.68 4.26 14.46
CA ALA A 730 -31.53 3.80 15.56
C ALA A 730 -32.85 4.59 15.69
N SER A 731 -32.93 5.80 15.10
CA SER A 731 -34.09 6.66 15.21
C SER A 731 -35.31 6.08 14.47
N GLU A 732 -36.52 6.46 14.89
CA GLU A 732 -37.78 5.93 14.28
C GLU A 732 -37.88 6.23 12.78
N ASP A 733 -37.39 7.38 12.33
CA ASP A 733 -37.33 7.80 10.93
C ASP A 733 -36.07 7.31 10.19
N GLY A 734 -35.08 6.72 10.91
CA GLY A 734 -33.85 6.20 10.35
C GLY A 734 -33.96 4.87 9.59
N ARG A 735 -35.09 4.14 9.69
CA ARG A 735 -35.24 2.80 9.09
C ARG A 735 -35.04 2.76 7.60
N ASN A 736 -35.68 3.68 6.88
CA ASN A 736 -35.58 3.73 5.43
C ASN A 736 -34.19 4.19 4.98
N ALA A 737 -33.58 5.14 5.69
CA ALA A 737 -32.22 5.58 5.45
C ALA A 737 -31.23 4.42 5.64
N PHE A 738 -31.35 3.64 6.73
CA PHE A 738 -30.52 2.48 6.96
C PHE A 738 -30.57 1.49 5.79
N VAL A 739 -31.77 1.12 5.31
CA VAL A 739 -31.91 0.15 4.21
C VAL A 739 -31.31 0.70 2.92
N ALA A 740 -31.53 1.98 2.62
CA ALA A 740 -30.98 2.62 1.42
C ALA A 740 -29.43 2.70 1.48
N ASP A 741 -28.88 3.16 2.60
CA ASP A 741 -27.45 3.32 2.78
C ASP A 741 -26.72 1.96 2.87
N PHE A 742 -27.34 0.93 3.46
CA PHE A 742 -26.85 -0.43 3.43
C PHE A 742 -26.73 -0.97 2.00
N ILE A 743 -27.80 -0.79 1.18
CA ILE A 743 -27.79 -1.24 -0.21
C ILE A 743 -26.73 -0.49 -1.02
N ALA A 744 -26.57 0.81 -0.83
CA ALA A 744 -25.53 1.60 -1.49
C ALA A 744 -24.13 1.11 -1.11
N ALA A 745 -23.84 0.95 0.18
CA ALA A 745 -22.56 0.47 0.66
C ALA A 745 -22.27 -0.98 0.22
N TRP A 746 -23.27 -1.87 0.23
CA TRP A 746 -23.17 -3.20 -0.32
C TRP A 746 -22.82 -3.19 -1.81
N THR A 747 -23.58 -2.42 -2.61
CA THR A 747 -23.36 -2.30 -4.06
C THR A 747 -21.95 -1.80 -4.37
N LYS A 748 -21.47 -0.82 -3.60
CA LYS A 748 -20.08 -0.35 -3.69
C LYS A 748 -19.09 -1.50 -3.49
N VAL A 749 -19.19 -2.27 -2.40
CA VAL A 749 -18.25 -3.38 -2.14
C VAL A 749 -18.30 -4.43 -3.24
N MET A 750 -19.49 -4.76 -3.74
CA MET A 750 -19.67 -5.75 -4.83
C MET A 750 -19.07 -5.28 -6.17
N ASN A 751 -18.83 -3.98 -6.36
CA ASN A 751 -18.34 -3.42 -7.61
C ASN A 751 -16.93 -2.80 -7.51
N LEU A 752 -16.22 -2.90 -6.39
CA LEU A 752 -14.90 -2.28 -6.21
C LEU A 752 -13.87 -2.73 -7.25
N ASP A 753 -13.95 -3.98 -7.69
CA ASP A 753 -13.07 -4.60 -8.69
C ASP A 753 -13.57 -4.46 -10.15
N ARG A 754 -14.72 -3.81 -10.39
CA ARG A 754 -15.32 -3.64 -11.72
C ARG A 754 -14.79 -2.39 -12.43
N PHE A 755 -13.53 -2.45 -12.85
CA PHE A 755 -12.86 -1.33 -13.54
C PHE A 755 -13.40 -1.05 -14.95
N ASP A 756 -14.23 -1.94 -15.48
CA ASP A 756 -14.98 -1.79 -16.72
C ASP A 756 -16.22 -0.89 -16.56
N LEU A 757 -16.67 -0.60 -15.33
CA LEU A 757 -17.80 0.26 -15.04
C LEU A 757 -17.37 1.70 -14.76
N PRO A 758 -18.23 2.71 -15.07
CA PRO A 758 -18.02 4.09 -14.68
C PRO A 758 -17.80 4.24 -13.16
N GLU A 759 -17.03 5.24 -12.75
CA GLU A 759 -16.70 5.48 -11.34
C GLU A 759 -17.95 5.68 -10.47
N GLU A 760 -18.95 6.44 -10.98
CA GLU A 760 -20.20 6.69 -10.25
C GLU A 760 -20.96 5.38 -9.96
N VAL A 761 -20.94 4.43 -10.89
CA VAL A 761 -21.58 3.12 -10.71
C VAL A 761 -20.80 2.26 -9.72
N ARG A 762 -19.48 2.34 -9.77
CA ARG A 762 -18.58 1.56 -8.92
C ARG A 762 -18.55 2.08 -7.48
N SER A 763 -18.61 3.39 -7.30
CA SER A 763 -18.61 4.02 -5.97
C SER A 763 -19.96 3.94 -5.24
N GLY A 764 -21.03 3.53 -5.91
CA GLY A 764 -22.37 3.45 -5.32
C GLY A 764 -23.04 4.81 -5.11
N SER A 765 -22.53 5.87 -5.76
CA SER A 765 -22.99 7.26 -5.62
C SER A 765 -24.08 7.62 -6.64
#